data_8c40535f484a3937eafc256c2f0e1f57
#
_entry.id   8c40535f484a3937eafc256c2f0e1f57
#
_cell.length_a   1.000
_cell.length_b   1.000
_cell.length_c   1.000
_cell.angle_alpha   90.00
_cell.angle_beta   90.00
_cell.angle_gamma   90.00
#
_symmetry.space_group_name_H-M   'P 1'
#
loop_
_entity.id
_entity.type
_entity.pdbx_description
1 polymer ?
#
loop_
_entity_poly.entity_id
_entity_poly.type
_entity_poly.pdbx_seq_one_letter_code
_entity_poly.pdbx_strand_id
1 'polypeptide(L)'
;MPEKEELGNNIPKVYDPQLFEKKWYSFWEKNKFFHAEVDKNKKPYSMVIPPPNVTGQLHMGHALDNTLQDILIRYHRMQGCNTVWIPGCDHAGIATQAKVEGKLREEGTNRYELGREKFLERVWDWKEKFGSRIMFQLRSLGSSLDWDRERFTMDEGCSRAVREVFVSLYEKGLIYQGTRITNWCPSCNTAISDIEVEHETEKGHLWHLRYEVEGEPGKYVEIATTRPETMFGDTGVAVHPDDARYKDLVGKTLILPIVGRRIPLFADEYVDKEFGTGAVKVTPAHDPNDFEMGQRHHLEEIKVIGNTGKMLEGAGKYAGMDRYECRKALVKELEETGVLVSVEEHEHAVGHCSRCHSTIEPLVSKQWFVKMESLAKPAIEAVKDGRIQFVPERFTKIYINWLENIRDWCISRQLWWGHRIPAWYCDDCGETSVSRTDLTACPHCGSHHIHQDEDVLDTWFSSGLWPFETFGWPDKTPELAQFYPTSTLVTGYDIIFFWVARMVMMGLEFGKDIPFHHVFIHGLVRDSQGRKMSKSLGNGIDPVEVIEKYGADTLRFMLITGNTPGNDMRFYWERVESARNFANKIWNASRYILMNLEGFDRAFRPEKADYTLADRWILSRFARTEQGVTESLDKFELGEAGRMIYEFLWNEFCDWYIELTKARLYDKENVRAKNTALYVLSYVLENTLRLLHPFMPFLTEEIWQKVPHDTRFPSIMIADWPKGDEAFIDDETEAQMTAVMETIKTVRNLRAEVGAAPGHRSEVMLHFTESGLHPVFAAHQGYLQALAAADPVTFLADDAEKPDNAMSGIAAGVEIFLPLKGLIDVEKETNRLQKELDKLEKEIKRLTGKLSNEGFLRKAPEQIVAGEREKLAGYEEKKKSVETRIRDLAEL
;
A
#
# COMPACT_ATOMS: atom_id res chain seq x y z
N MET A 1 -9.84 -12.27 -41.43
CA MET A 1 -10.83 -13.09 -40.70
C MET A 1 -10.13 -14.39 -40.36
N PRO A 2 -9.84 -14.71 -39.12
CA PRO A 2 -9.42 -16.07 -38.79
C PRO A 2 -10.64 -16.98 -38.88
N GLU A 3 -10.39 -18.19 -39.36
CA GLU A 3 -11.37 -19.24 -39.55
C GLU A 3 -12.11 -19.57 -38.25
N LYS A 4 -13.38 -19.98 -38.42
CA LYS A 4 -14.24 -20.42 -37.32
C LYS A 4 -13.63 -21.66 -36.68
N GLU A 5 -12.82 -21.48 -35.62
CA GLU A 5 -12.49 -22.55 -34.69
C GLU A 5 -13.72 -22.88 -33.83
N GLU A 6 -14.04 -24.14 -33.76
CA GLU A 6 -15.15 -24.69 -32.98
C GLU A 6 -15.05 -24.30 -31.51
N LEU A 7 -16.04 -23.60 -31.01
CA LEU A 7 -16.10 -22.90 -29.71
C LEU A 7 -16.12 -23.84 -28.48
N GLY A 8 -16.20 -25.15 -28.63
CA GLY A 8 -16.55 -26.03 -27.53
C GLY A 8 -15.41 -26.80 -26.84
N ASN A 9 -14.32 -27.13 -27.53
CA ASN A 9 -13.45 -28.21 -27.06
C ASN A 9 -12.05 -27.81 -26.57
N ASN A 10 -11.70 -26.55 -26.44
CA ASN A 10 -10.30 -26.15 -26.22
C ASN A 10 -10.01 -25.33 -24.97
N ILE A 11 -10.85 -25.44 -23.91
CA ILE A 11 -10.50 -24.87 -22.62
C ILE A 11 -9.84 -25.95 -21.76
N PRO A 12 -8.57 -25.74 -21.34
CA PRO A 12 -7.85 -26.65 -20.43
C PRO A 12 -8.66 -26.93 -19.17
N LYS A 13 -8.51 -28.14 -18.60
CA LYS A 13 -9.18 -28.48 -17.33
C LYS A 13 -8.71 -27.66 -16.15
N VAL A 14 -7.49 -27.20 -16.19
CA VAL A 14 -6.82 -26.43 -15.13
C VAL A 14 -6.51 -25.05 -15.67
N TYR A 15 -6.76 -24.05 -14.86
CA TYR A 15 -6.32 -22.69 -15.12
C TYR A 15 -4.80 -22.61 -15.03
N ASP A 16 -4.14 -22.21 -16.14
CA ASP A 16 -2.71 -21.98 -16.21
C ASP A 16 -2.44 -20.60 -16.81
N PRO A 17 -2.13 -19.59 -15.98
CA PRO A 17 -1.93 -18.21 -16.42
C PRO A 17 -0.77 -18.05 -17.41
N GLN A 18 0.25 -18.90 -17.33
CA GLN A 18 1.43 -18.82 -18.18
C GLN A 18 1.11 -19.06 -19.66
N LEU A 19 -0.01 -19.72 -19.96
CA LEU A 19 -0.43 -20.01 -21.34
C LEU A 19 -0.95 -18.77 -22.08
N PHE A 20 -1.44 -17.73 -21.37
CA PHE A 20 -2.13 -16.63 -22.04
C PHE A 20 -1.80 -15.22 -21.52
N GLU A 21 -1.17 -15.03 -20.36
CA GLU A 21 -0.85 -13.68 -19.87
C GLU A 21 0.02 -12.89 -20.85
N LYS A 22 1.12 -13.46 -21.33
CA LYS A 22 2.00 -12.82 -22.33
C LYS A 22 1.30 -12.56 -23.64
N LYS A 23 0.44 -13.49 -24.08
CA LYS A 23 -0.35 -13.37 -25.30
C LYS A 23 -1.27 -12.15 -25.23
N TRP A 24 -2.04 -12.02 -24.15
CA TRP A 24 -3.00 -10.94 -24.01
C TRP A 24 -2.33 -9.60 -23.77
N TYR A 25 -1.28 -9.54 -22.99
CA TYR A 25 -0.56 -8.28 -22.81
C TYR A 25 0.00 -7.76 -24.13
N SER A 26 0.65 -8.62 -24.93
CA SER A 26 1.14 -8.26 -26.26
C SER A 26 0.02 -7.88 -27.23
N PHE A 27 -1.15 -8.51 -27.11
CA PHE A 27 -2.31 -8.15 -27.91
C PHE A 27 -2.81 -6.74 -27.59
N TRP A 28 -2.95 -6.40 -26.31
CA TRP A 28 -3.39 -5.07 -25.89
C TRP A 28 -2.40 -3.97 -26.27
N GLU A 29 -1.12 -4.19 -26.04
CA GLU A 29 -0.05 -3.24 -26.38
C GLU A 29 0.04 -3.02 -27.89
N LYS A 30 0.02 -4.08 -28.69
CA LYS A 30 0.07 -4.01 -30.16
C LYS A 30 -1.13 -3.27 -30.77
N ASN A 31 -2.31 -3.43 -30.20
CA ASN A 31 -3.51 -2.73 -30.64
C ASN A 31 -3.66 -1.34 -29.99
N LYS A 32 -2.69 -0.90 -29.19
CA LYS A 32 -2.63 0.41 -28.56
C LYS A 32 -3.86 0.73 -27.68
N PHE A 33 -4.42 -0.28 -27.01
CA PHE A 33 -5.57 -0.08 -26.14
C PHE A 33 -5.23 0.71 -24.86
N PHE A 34 -3.95 0.89 -24.57
CA PHE A 34 -3.46 1.72 -23.45
C PHE A 34 -3.26 3.18 -23.84
N HIS A 35 -3.15 3.46 -25.14
CA HIS A 35 -2.85 4.79 -25.67
C HIS A 35 -4.11 5.62 -25.82
N ALA A 36 -4.02 6.90 -25.49
CA ALA A 36 -5.10 7.87 -25.68
C ALA A 36 -4.61 9.03 -26.55
N GLU A 37 -5.28 9.22 -27.67
CA GLU A 37 -5.15 10.44 -28.46
C GLU A 37 -5.95 11.58 -27.85
N VAL A 38 -5.54 12.83 -28.11
CA VAL A 38 -6.30 14.01 -27.68
C VAL A 38 -7.67 14.03 -28.37
N ASP A 39 -8.75 13.87 -27.59
CA ASP A 39 -10.12 13.87 -28.05
C ASP A 39 -11.00 14.75 -27.16
N LYS A 40 -11.36 15.93 -27.65
CA LYS A 40 -12.17 16.92 -26.91
C LYS A 40 -13.63 16.49 -26.71
N ASN A 41 -14.09 15.45 -27.39
CA ASN A 41 -15.46 14.93 -27.27
C ASN A 41 -15.60 13.91 -26.15
N LYS A 42 -14.48 13.41 -25.61
CA LYS A 42 -14.47 12.45 -24.51
C LYS A 42 -14.04 13.11 -23.23
N LYS A 43 -14.68 12.73 -22.12
CA LYS A 43 -14.25 13.13 -20.77
C LYS A 43 -12.87 12.54 -20.51
N PRO A 44 -11.83 13.35 -20.18
CA PRO A 44 -10.53 12.81 -19.84
C PRO A 44 -10.55 12.14 -18.47
N TYR A 45 -9.78 11.07 -18.32
CA TYR A 45 -9.38 10.53 -17.03
C TYR A 45 -7.88 10.23 -17.08
N SER A 46 -7.10 11.00 -16.36
CA SER A 46 -5.65 10.98 -16.44
C SER A 46 -5.01 10.69 -15.09
N MET A 47 -3.95 9.94 -15.13
CA MET A 47 -3.10 9.62 -13.98
C MET A 47 -1.63 9.62 -14.39
N VAL A 48 -0.76 9.91 -13.45
CA VAL A 48 0.69 9.72 -13.57
C VAL A 48 1.12 8.70 -12.53
N ILE A 49 1.98 7.76 -12.92
CA ILE A 49 2.53 6.79 -11.99
C ILE A 49 3.42 7.51 -10.96
N PRO A 50 3.43 7.14 -9.67
CA PRO A 50 4.56 7.45 -8.81
C PRO A 50 5.82 6.85 -9.43
N PRO A 51 6.74 7.65 -10.01
CA PRO A 51 7.82 7.10 -10.82
C PRO A 51 8.77 6.29 -9.93
N PRO A 52 8.92 4.98 -10.13
CA PRO A 52 9.79 4.18 -9.29
C PRO A 52 11.25 4.62 -9.41
N ASN A 53 11.94 4.65 -8.26
CA ASN A 53 13.36 4.93 -8.19
C ASN A 53 14.19 3.84 -8.89
N VAL A 54 15.13 4.22 -9.77
CA VAL A 54 16.02 3.28 -10.47
C VAL A 54 17.09 2.65 -9.55
N THR A 55 16.77 2.43 -8.30
CA THR A 55 17.67 1.84 -7.28
C THR A 55 17.69 0.32 -7.28
N GLY A 56 16.78 -0.31 -7.99
CA GLY A 56 16.64 -1.76 -8.08
C GLY A 56 15.28 -2.19 -8.61
N GLN A 57 14.93 -3.46 -8.44
CA GLN A 57 13.64 -4.01 -8.84
C GLN A 57 12.50 -3.58 -7.92
N LEU A 58 11.25 -3.64 -8.44
CA LEU A 58 10.03 -3.37 -7.69
C LEU A 58 9.81 -4.41 -6.58
N HIS A 59 9.03 -4.03 -5.58
CA HIS A 59 8.59 -4.87 -4.47
C HIS A 59 7.05 -4.84 -4.34
N MET A 60 6.49 -5.61 -3.38
CA MET A 60 5.04 -5.74 -3.19
C MET A 60 4.30 -4.42 -2.99
N GLY A 61 4.93 -3.41 -2.36
CA GLY A 61 4.34 -2.07 -2.22
C GLY A 61 4.07 -1.42 -3.58
N HIS A 62 5.01 -1.52 -4.52
CA HIS A 62 4.81 -1.04 -5.89
C HIS A 62 3.73 -1.86 -6.64
N ALA A 63 3.66 -3.17 -6.40
CA ALA A 63 2.63 -4.01 -7.01
C ALA A 63 1.23 -3.60 -6.51
N LEU A 64 1.08 -3.27 -5.23
CA LEU A 64 -0.15 -2.74 -4.66
C LEU A 64 -0.51 -1.40 -5.31
N ASP A 65 0.40 -0.44 -5.26
CA ASP A 65 0.21 0.92 -5.79
C ASP A 65 -0.22 0.90 -7.27
N ASN A 66 0.49 0.13 -8.10
CA ASN A 66 0.16 0.02 -9.53
C ASN A 66 -1.13 -0.75 -9.79
N THR A 67 -1.46 -1.74 -8.97
CA THR A 67 -2.74 -2.47 -9.10
C THR A 67 -3.93 -1.57 -8.80
N LEU A 68 -3.85 -0.72 -7.77
CA LEU A 68 -4.89 0.25 -7.45
C LEU A 68 -5.11 1.23 -8.60
N GLN A 69 -4.04 1.77 -9.17
CA GLN A 69 -4.09 2.66 -10.32
C GLN A 69 -4.69 2.00 -11.56
N ASP A 70 -4.24 0.80 -11.89
CA ASP A 70 -4.70 0.07 -13.08
C ASP A 70 -6.19 -0.28 -13.02
N ILE A 71 -6.72 -0.61 -11.82
CA ILE A 71 -8.15 -0.83 -11.62
C ILE A 71 -8.94 0.43 -11.97
N LEU A 72 -8.54 1.59 -11.47
CA LEU A 72 -9.21 2.86 -11.75
C LEU A 72 -9.14 3.21 -13.24
N ILE A 73 -7.98 3.05 -13.88
CA ILE A 73 -7.79 3.30 -15.31
C ILE A 73 -8.67 2.37 -16.16
N ARG A 74 -8.71 1.07 -15.85
CA ARG A 74 -9.55 0.11 -16.60
C ARG A 74 -11.03 0.39 -16.41
N TYR A 75 -11.46 0.68 -15.17
CA TYR A 75 -12.83 1.06 -14.86
C TYR A 75 -13.28 2.28 -15.68
N HIS A 76 -12.54 3.38 -15.63
CA HIS A 76 -12.91 4.59 -16.36
C HIS A 76 -12.78 4.44 -17.88
N ARG A 77 -11.86 3.60 -18.38
CA ARG A 77 -11.80 3.24 -19.80
C ARG A 77 -13.07 2.54 -20.24
N MET A 78 -13.56 1.58 -19.49
CA MET A 78 -14.82 0.89 -19.75
C MET A 78 -16.05 1.78 -19.59
N GLN A 79 -15.95 2.88 -18.84
CA GLN A 79 -16.98 3.93 -18.79
C GLN A 79 -16.94 4.86 -20.01
N GLY A 80 -16.04 4.66 -20.96
CA GLY A 80 -15.91 5.47 -22.18
C GLY A 80 -15.09 6.75 -22.01
N CYS A 81 -14.40 6.95 -20.90
CA CYS A 81 -13.48 8.06 -20.70
C CYS A 81 -12.27 7.96 -21.64
N ASN A 82 -11.67 9.10 -22.00
CA ASN A 82 -10.38 9.16 -22.65
C ASN A 82 -9.29 9.01 -21.57
N THR A 83 -8.83 7.78 -21.38
CA THR A 83 -7.92 7.46 -20.27
C THR A 83 -6.47 7.50 -20.68
N VAL A 84 -5.64 8.22 -19.92
CA VAL A 84 -4.19 8.19 -20.04
C VAL A 84 -3.56 7.89 -18.69
N TRP A 85 -2.60 6.98 -18.69
CA TRP A 85 -1.80 6.66 -17.49
C TRP A 85 -0.32 6.65 -17.88
N ILE A 86 0.41 7.69 -17.42
CA ILE A 86 1.80 7.95 -17.84
C ILE A 86 2.77 7.07 -17.07
N PRO A 87 3.55 6.20 -17.75
CA PRO A 87 4.66 5.47 -17.14
C PRO A 87 5.91 6.32 -17.00
N GLY A 88 6.79 5.95 -16.09
CA GLY A 88 8.11 6.54 -15.99
C GLY A 88 8.92 6.06 -14.80
N CYS A 89 10.16 6.54 -14.71
CA CYS A 89 11.08 6.28 -13.59
C CYS A 89 11.68 7.58 -13.05
N ASP A 90 12.01 7.55 -11.76
CA ASP A 90 12.75 8.64 -11.12
C ASP A 90 14.25 8.31 -11.08
N HIS A 91 15.09 9.30 -11.36
CA HIS A 91 16.54 9.18 -11.28
C HIS A 91 17.06 8.99 -9.85
N ALA A 92 16.29 9.41 -8.83
CA ALA A 92 16.52 9.16 -7.40
C ALA A 92 17.94 9.49 -6.94
N GLY A 93 18.36 10.76 -7.13
CA GLY A 93 19.70 11.29 -6.93
C GLY A 93 20.56 10.57 -5.90
N ILE A 94 20.36 10.81 -4.59
CA ILE A 94 21.17 10.23 -3.51
C ILE A 94 21.10 8.69 -3.54
N ALA A 95 19.91 8.13 -3.69
CA ALA A 95 19.71 6.70 -3.55
C ALA A 95 20.36 5.89 -4.68
N THR A 96 20.26 6.36 -5.92
CA THR A 96 20.90 5.73 -7.09
C THR A 96 22.41 5.88 -7.03
N GLN A 97 22.92 7.08 -6.72
CA GLN A 97 24.35 7.32 -6.56
C GLN A 97 24.94 6.41 -5.48
N ALA A 98 24.31 6.31 -4.30
CA ALA A 98 24.76 5.46 -3.22
C ALA A 98 24.84 3.96 -3.61
N LYS A 99 23.92 3.49 -4.46
CA LYS A 99 23.97 2.10 -4.99
C LYS A 99 25.16 1.88 -5.91
N VAL A 100 25.42 2.81 -6.81
CA VAL A 100 26.56 2.73 -7.72
C VAL A 100 27.90 2.86 -6.95
N GLU A 101 27.98 3.78 -6.00
CA GLU A 101 29.17 3.91 -5.12
C GLU A 101 29.40 2.65 -4.28
N GLY A 102 28.31 2.01 -3.80
CA GLY A 102 28.39 0.71 -3.13
C GLY A 102 29.06 -0.34 -4.02
N LYS A 103 28.63 -0.40 -5.29
CA LYS A 103 29.22 -1.32 -6.26
C LYS A 103 30.71 -1.01 -6.57
N LEU A 104 31.05 0.26 -6.70
CA LEU A 104 32.44 0.66 -6.89
C LEU A 104 33.33 0.26 -5.72
N ARG A 105 32.82 0.36 -4.48
CA ARG A 105 33.55 -0.12 -3.28
C ARG A 105 33.78 -1.63 -3.31
N GLU A 106 32.79 -2.41 -3.78
CA GLU A 106 32.97 -3.86 -4.00
C GLU A 106 34.04 -4.15 -5.05
N GLU A 107 34.17 -3.29 -6.06
CA GLU A 107 35.20 -3.35 -7.13
C GLU A 107 36.57 -2.80 -6.68
N GLY A 108 36.67 -2.24 -5.46
CA GLY A 108 37.93 -1.70 -4.89
C GLY A 108 38.28 -0.31 -5.37
N THR A 109 37.33 0.48 -5.87
CA THR A 109 37.53 1.86 -6.35
C THR A 109 36.44 2.81 -5.81
N ASN A 110 36.52 4.06 -6.16
CA ASN A 110 35.56 5.10 -5.75
C ASN A 110 35.34 6.15 -6.86
N ARG A 111 34.29 6.99 -6.70
CA ARG A 111 33.94 8.02 -7.70
C ARG A 111 35.05 9.03 -7.98
N TYR A 112 35.85 9.38 -6.96
CA TYR A 112 36.89 10.39 -7.11
C TYR A 112 38.08 9.89 -7.94
N GLU A 113 38.38 8.58 -7.85
CA GLU A 113 39.40 7.92 -8.69
C GLU A 113 38.95 7.81 -10.15
N LEU A 114 37.65 7.57 -10.38
CA LEU A 114 37.08 7.49 -11.73
C LEU A 114 36.99 8.86 -12.40
N GLY A 115 36.66 9.90 -11.64
CA GLY A 115 36.28 11.20 -12.15
C GLY A 115 34.79 11.26 -12.54
N ARG A 116 34.25 12.50 -12.64
CA ARG A 116 32.80 12.75 -12.81
C ARG A 116 32.22 12.09 -14.06
N GLU A 117 32.87 12.23 -15.21
CA GLU A 117 32.36 11.70 -16.48
C GLU A 117 32.20 10.18 -16.46
N LYS A 118 33.26 9.45 -16.12
CA LYS A 118 33.23 7.98 -16.05
C LYS A 118 32.29 7.47 -14.96
N PHE A 119 32.17 8.20 -13.87
CA PHE A 119 31.19 7.85 -12.83
C PHE A 119 29.76 7.99 -13.36
N LEU A 120 29.45 9.07 -14.06
CA LEU A 120 28.11 9.26 -14.66
C LEU A 120 27.80 8.21 -15.73
N GLU A 121 28.78 7.79 -16.55
CA GLU A 121 28.59 6.65 -17.48
C GLU A 121 28.13 5.39 -16.72
N ARG A 122 28.76 5.07 -15.59
CA ARG A 122 28.37 3.93 -14.74
C ARG A 122 26.96 4.06 -14.16
N VAL A 123 26.53 5.27 -13.82
CA VAL A 123 25.19 5.53 -13.32
C VAL A 123 24.15 5.39 -14.44
N TRP A 124 24.46 5.85 -15.67
CA TRP A 124 23.59 5.65 -16.82
C TRP A 124 23.43 4.16 -17.18
N ASP A 125 24.51 3.37 -17.16
CA ASP A 125 24.45 1.90 -17.34
C ASP A 125 23.58 1.24 -16.27
N TRP A 126 23.68 1.72 -15.03
CA TRP A 126 22.83 1.26 -13.93
C TRP A 126 21.35 1.58 -14.21
N LYS A 127 21.05 2.81 -14.62
CA LYS A 127 19.70 3.27 -14.98
C LYS A 127 19.11 2.41 -16.10
N GLU A 128 19.84 2.16 -17.18
CA GLU A 128 19.36 1.34 -18.29
C GLU A 128 19.00 -0.09 -17.81
N LYS A 129 19.85 -0.69 -17.02
CA LYS A 129 19.63 -2.04 -16.48
C LYS A 129 18.39 -2.13 -15.60
N PHE A 130 18.27 -1.24 -14.61
CA PHE A 130 17.19 -1.31 -13.64
C PHE A 130 15.90 -0.65 -14.13
N GLY A 131 15.97 0.39 -14.95
CA GLY A 131 14.80 0.96 -15.62
C GLY A 131 14.10 -0.07 -16.51
N SER A 132 14.86 -0.78 -17.36
CA SER A 132 14.31 -1.87 -18.19
C SER A 132 13.68 -2.99 -17.34
N ARG A 133 14.29 -3.33 -16.18
CA ARG A 133 13.72 -4.33 -15.27
C ARG A 133 12.40 -3.86 -14.64
N ILE A 134 12.32 -2.60 -14.23
CA ILE A 134 11.10 -1.99 -13.69
C ILE A 134 9.97 -2.05 -14.72
N MET A 135 10.25 -1.62 -15.97
CA MET A 135 9.25 -1.64 -17.03
C MET A 135 8.78 -3.07 -17.38
N PHE A 136 9.69 -4.05 -17.31
CA PHE A 136 9.33 -5.46 -17.44
C PHE A 136 8.40 -5.94 -16.30
N GLN A 137 8.69 -5.55 -15.05
CA GLN A 137 7.86 -5.94 -13.89
C GLN A 137 6.45 -5.33 -13.97
N LEU A 138 6.32 -4.06 -14.42
CA LEU A 138 5.02 -3.41 -14.63
C LEU A 138 4.20 -4.09 -15.72
N ARG A 139 4.84 -4.47 -16.85
CA ARG A 139 4.18 -5.26 -17.89
C ARG A 139 3.74 -6.63 -17.40
N SER A 140 4.60 -7.29 -16.61
CA SER A 140 4.27 -8.60 -16.01
C SER A 140 3.08 -8.53 -15.06
N LEU A 141 2.93 -7.43 -14.34
CA LEU A 141 1.77 -7.17 -13.45
C LEU A 141 0.48 -6.89 -14.24
N GLY A 142 0.57 -6.64 -15.52
CA GLY A 142 -0.57 -6.33 -16.38
C GLY A 142 -0.98 -4.85 -16.38
N SER A 143 -0.10 -3.96 -15.95
CA SER A 143 -0.38 -2.51 -15.89
C SER A 143 -0.66 -1.93 -17.28
N SER A 144 -1.81 -1.26 -17.44
CA SER A 144 -2.25 -0.70 -18.73
C SER A 144 -1.74 0.73 -18.94
N LEU A 145 -0.42 0.90 -18.78
CA LEU A 145 0.31 2.16 -18.93
C LEU A 145 0.44 2.54 -20.41
N ASP A 146 0.40 3.83 -20.71
CA ASP A 146 0.63 4.36 -22.06
C ASP A 146 2.13 4.38 -22.40
N TRP A 147 2.64 3.25 -22.88
CA TRP A 147 4.06 3.05 -23.16
C TRP A 147 4.62 3.96 -24.25
N ASP A 148 3.79 4.53 -25.10
CA ASP A 148 4.20 5.51 -26.11
C ASP A 148 4.60 6.85 -25.45
N ARG A 149 4.22 7.07 -24.19
CA ARG A 149 4.50 8.26 -23.38
C ARG A 149 5.40 7.97 -22.18
N GLU A 150 6.26 6.94 -22.26
CA GLU A 150 7.22 6.63 -21.18
C GLU A 150 8.18 7.81 -20.96
N ARG A 151 8.35 8.19 -19.69
CA ARG A 151 9.16 9.33 -19.27
C ARG A 151 10.23 8.93 -18.25
N PHE A 152 11.26 9.77 -18.18
CA PHE A 152 12.29 9.68 -17.16
C PHE A 152 12.55 11.08 -16.60
N THR A 153 12.63 11.23 -15.28
CA THR A 153 12.78 12.57 -14.64
C THR A 153 14.01 13.35 -15.07
N MET A 154 14.99 12.71 -15.74
CA MET A 154 16.15 13.39 -16.37
C MET A 154 16.12 13.31 -17.91
N ASP A 155 14.98 13.02 -18.55
CA ASP A 155 14.87 13.17 -19.99
C ASP A 155 14.98 14.67 -20.41
N GLU A 156 15.14 14.94 -21.68
CA GLU A 156 15.33 16.29 -22.20
C GLU A 156 14.16 17.23 -21.83
N GLY A 157 12.92 16.75 -21.96
CA GLY A 157 11.72 17.54 -21.64
C GLY A 157 11.63 17.88 -20.16
N CYS A 158 11.81 16.88 -19.29
CA CYS A 158 11.81 17.07 -17.82
C CYS A 158 12.99 17.94 -17.38
N SER A 159 14.17 17.77 -17.96
CA SER A 159 15.33 18.60 -17.65
C SER A 159 15.12 20.07 -18.01
N ARG A 160 14.44 20.33 -19.13
CA ARG A 160 14.05 21.69 -19.54
C ARG A 160 13.03 22.29 -18.57
N ALA A 161 12.04 21.51 -18.16
CA ALA A 161 11.04 21.92 -17.17
C ALA A 161 11.68 22.28 -15.82
N VAL A 162 12.57 21.45 -15.31
CA VAL A 162 13.32 21.69 -14.08
C VAL A 162 14.11 22.99 -14.14
N ARG A 163 14.83 23.22 -15.24
CA ARG A 163 15.59 24.45 -15.44
C ARG A 163 14.70 25.68 -15.50
N GLU A 164 13.56 25.62 -16.20
CA GLU A 164 12.59 26.70 -16.25
C GLU A 164 12.04 27.06 -14.85
N VAL A 165 11.67 26.06 -14.06
CA VAL A 165 11.17 26.26 -12.69
C VAL A 165 12.24 26.92 -11.81
N PHE A 166 13.47 26.41 -11.84
CA PHE A 166 14.56 26.97 -11.03
C PHE A 166 14.79 28.43 -11.35
N VAL A 167 14.96 28.77 -12.63
CA VAL A 167 15.21 30.15 -13.08
C VAL A 167 14.03 31.06 -12.73
N SER A 168 12.80 30.63 -12.99
CA SER A 168 11.59 31.39 -12.66
C SER A 168 11.45 31.69 -11.17
N LEU A 169 11.72 30.71 -10.30
CA LEU A 169 11.69 30.91 -8.85
C LEU A 169 12.80 31.83 -8.37
N TYR A 170 14.01 31.76 -9.00
CA TYR A 170 15.09 32.66 -8.71
C TYR A 170 14.75 34.11 -9.11
N GLU A 171 14.23 34.34 -10.32
CA GLU A 171 13.77 35.63 -10.80
C GLU A 171 12.68 36.25 -9.89
N LYS A 172 11.86 35.44 -9.27
CA LYS A 172 10.84 35.84 -8.27
C LYS A 172 11.42 36.09 -6.87
N GLY A 173 12.70 35.84 -6.65
CA GLY A 173 13.37 35.94 -5.35
C GLY A 173 12.92 34.88 -4.34
N LEU A 174 12.33 33.78 -4.84
CA LEU A 174 11.92 32.59 -4.03
C LEU A 174 13.07 31.61 -3.88
N ILE A 175 13.97 31.49 -4.86
CA ILE A 175 15.23 30.75 -4.70
C ILE A 175 16.34 31.71 -4.29
N TYR A 176 17.09 31.30 -3.29
CA TYR A 176 18.27 32.08 -2.82
C TYR A 176 19.38 31.14 -2.36
N GLN A 177 20.61 31.63 -2.35
CA GLN A 177 21.75 30.93 -1.77
C GLN A 177 22.10 31.59 -0.41
N GLY A 178 22.30 30.74 0.60
CA GLY A 178 22.57 31.23 1.95
C GLY A 178 23.38 30.25 2.79
N THR A 179 24.10 30.79 3.76
CA THR A 179 24.77 30.01 4.79
C THR A 179 23.79 29.74 5.92
N ARG A 180 23.48 28.49 6.14
CA ARG A 180 22.56 28.04 7.20
C ARG A 180 23.04 26.71 7.78
N ILE A 181 22.54 26.37 8.98
CA ILE A 181 22.72 25.02 9.50
C ILE A 181 21.83 24.08 8.73
N THR A 182 22.39 22.97 8.28
CA THR A 182 21.70 21.95 7.49
C THR A 182 22.01 20.57 8.03
N ASN A 183 21.08 19.64 7.85
CA ASN A 183 21.33 18.23 8.14
C ASN A 183 22.32 17.68 7.12
N TRP A 184 23.47 17.25 7.58
CA TRP A 184 24.53 16.71 6.75
C TRP A 184 24.71 15.21 7.00
N CYS A 185 24.72 14.39 5.97
CA CYS A 185 25.08 13.00 6.07
C CYS A 185 26.58 12.79 5.78
N PRO A 186 27.40 12.44 6.79
CA PRO A 186 28.85 12.26 6.58
C PRO A 186 29.20 11.06 5.69
N SER A 187 28.32 10.05 5.63
CA SER A 187 28.50 8.87 4.78
C SER A 187 28.15 9.13 3.32
N CYS A 188 27.01 9.78 3.05
CA CYS A 188 26.62 10.19 1.70
C CYS A 188 27.39 11.44 1.23
N ASN A 189 28.02 12.15 2.15
CA ASN A 189 28.77 13.37 1.95
C ASN A 189 27.94 14.47 1.24
N THR A 190 26.72 14.68 1.72
CA THR A 190 25.77 15.67 1.17
C THR A 190 24.81 16.20 2.24
N ALA A 191 24.27 17.40 2.03
CA ALA A 191 23.14 17.91 2.76
C ALA A 191 21.89 17.08 2.43
N ILE A 192 21.01 16.88 3.42
CA ILE A 192 19.70 16.26 3.29
C ILE A 192 18.64 17.17 3.89
N SER A 193 17.41 17.07 3.44
CA SER A 193 16.28 17.82 3.98
C SER A 193 15.79 17.28 5.33
N ASP A 194 15.08 18.08 6.11
CA ASP A 194 14.57 17.70 7.43
C ASP A 194 13.70 16.45 7.38
N ILE A 195 12.92 16.28 6.32
CA ILE A 195 12.06 15.11 6.12
C ILE A 195 12.81 13.82 5.71
N GLU A 196 14.10 13.93 5.33
CA GLU A 196 14.97 12.79 5.05
C GLU A 196 15.75 12.32 6.30
N VAL A 197 15.45 12.91 7.46
CA VAL A 197 16.02 12.53 8.75
C VAL A 197 15.05 11.66 9.51
N GLU A 198 15.45 10.43 9.79
CA GLU A 198 14.69 9.49 10.64
C GLU A 198 15.22 9.58 12.07
N HIS A 199 14.34 9.82 13.03
CA HIS A 199 14.72 9.93 14.44
C HIS A 199 14.51 8.58 15.13
N GLU A 200 15.57 8.04 15.71
CA GLU A 200 15.56 6.83 16.50
C GLU A 200 15.92 7.15 17.96
N THR A 201 15.20 6.53 18.90
CA THR A 201 15.54 6.68 20.33
C THR A 201 16.73 5.79 20.65
N GLU A 202 17.84 6.42 21.06
CA GLU A 202 19.07 5.72 21.43
C GLU A 202 19.37 5.90 22.92
N LYS A 203 20.01 4.89 23.51
CA LYS A 203 20.59 4.97 24.83
C LYS A 203 21.94 5.66 24.74
N GLY A 204 22.00 6.87 25.23
CA GLY A 204 23.19 7.68 25.29
C GLY A 204 23.51 8.12 26.71
N HIS A 205 24.27 9.16 26.82
CA HIS A 205 24.65 9.77 28.08
C HIS A 205 24.49 11.28 28.03
N LEU A 206 24.25 11.87 29.19
CA LEU A 206 24.34 13.29 29.43
C LEU A 206 25.58 13.55 30.29
N TRP A 207 26.57 14.21 29.70
CA TRP A 207 27.81 14.56 30.35
C TRP A 207 27.73 15.94 30.99
N HIS A 208 27.97 16.04 32.31
CA HIS A 208 27.99 17.29 33.07
C HIS A 208 29.42 17.80 33.11
N LEU A 209 29.63 19.00 32.61
CA LEU A 209 30.93 19.66 32.49
C LEU A 209 30.90 21.00 33.18
N ARG A 210 32.03 21.42 33.79
CA ARG A 210 32.15 22.70 34.44
C ARG A 210 33.07 23.64 33.65
N TYR A 211 32.58 24.86 33.43
CA TYR A 211 33.32 25.94 32.78
C TYR A 211 33.66 26.99 33.78
N GLU A 212 34.97 27.35 33.90
CA GLU A 212 35.47 28.30 34.93
C GLU A 212 35.09 29.73 34.59
N VAL A 213 34.67 30.48 35.62
CA VAL A 213 34.39 31.90 35.48
C VAL A 213 35.71 32.67 35.50
N GLU A 214 36.00 33.44 34.43
CA GLU A 214 37.23 34.19 34.33
C GLU A 214 37.44 35.18 35.49
N GLY A 215 38.59 35.13 36.10
CA GLY A 215 38.95 36.01 37.23
C GLY A 215 38.36 35.60 38.58
N GLU A 216 37.59 34.51 38.69
CA GLU A 216 37.00 33.98 39.91
C GLU A 216 37.44 32.51 40.10
N PRO A 217 38.70 32.22 40.49
CA PRO A 217 39.20 30.86 40.64
C PRO A 217 38.32 30.01 41.54
N GLY A 218 37.97 28.80 41.06
CA GLY A 218 37.10 27.88 41.78
C GLY A 218 35.61 28.10 41.64
N LYS A 219 35.18 29.11 40.87
CA LYS A 219 33.77 29.32 40.48
C LYS A 219 33.51 28.82 39.08
N TYR A 220 32.48 28.02 38.91
CA TYR A 220 32.19 27.34 37.67
C TYR A 220 30.71 27.52 37.31
N VAL A 221 30.41 27.42 36.02
CA VAL A 221 29.07 27.13 35.48
C VAL A 221 29.07 25.70 34.99
N GLU A 222 28.10 24.92 35.49
CA GLU A 222 27.92 23.55 35.07
C GLU A 222 26.97 23.49 33.86
N ILE A 223 27.40 22.83 32.80
CA ILE A 223 26.58 22.57 31.60
C ILE A 223 26.40 21.08 31.42
N ALA A 224 25.31 20.66 30.79
CA ALA A 224 25.07 19.27 30.43
C ALA A 224 24.94 19.11 28.92
N THR A 225 25.56 18.09 28.35
CA THR A 225 25.53 17.85 26.91
C THR A 225 25.50 16.37 26.55
N THR A 226 24.78 16.04 25.49
CA THR A 226 24.84 14.70 24.85
C THR A 226 25.96 14.55 23.82
N ARG A 227 26.65 15.67 23.48
CA ARG A 227 27.66 15.73 22.42
C ARG A 227 28.91 16.50 22.89
N PRO A 228 29.72 15.92 23.80
CA PRO A 228 30.90 16.64 24.33
C PRO A 228 31.93 16.98 23.26
N GLU A 229 32.06 16.22 22.17
CA GLU A 229 32.97 16.50 21.08
C GLU A 229 32.71 17.81 20.35
N THR A 230 31.51 18.39 20.46
CA THR A 230 31.22 19.70 19.83
C THR A 230 31.70 20.87 20.66
N MET A 231 32.14 20.65 21.92
CA MET A 231 32.57 21.73 22.80
C MET A 231 33.72 22.60 22.24
N PHE A 232 34.53 22.05 21.37
CA PHE A 232 35.58 22.84 20.69
C PHE A 232 35.04 24.00 19.85
N GLY A 233 33.77 23.94 19.46
CA GLY A 233 33.05 24.98 18.71
C GLY A 233 32.16 25.87 19.56
N ASP A 234 32.16 25.72 20.90
CA ASP A 234 31.36 26.58 21.78
C ASP A 234 31.80 28.01 21.71
N THR A 235 30.86 28.91 21.51
CA THR A 235 31.08 30.36 21.44
C THR A 235 30.26 31.13 22.47
N GLY A 236 29.53 30.44 23.33
CA GLY A 236 28.78 30.99 24.43
C GLY A 236 28.14 29.96 25.34
N VAL A 237 27.64 30.41 26.47
CA VAL A 237 26.73 29.65 27.33
C VAL A 237 25.50 30.51 27.58
N ALA A 238 24.33 29.92 27.37
CA ALA A 238 23.02 30.55 27.58
C ALA A 238 22.36 30.08 28.87
N VAL A 239 21.65 30.97 29.56
CA VAL A 239 20.84 30.69 30.76
C VAL A 239 19.50 31.39 30.62
N HIS A 240 18.47 30.94 31.30
CA HIS A 240 17.17 31.61 31.26
C HIS A 240 17.27 32.96 32.06
N PRO A 241 16.69 34.06 31.56
CA PRO A 241 16.78 35.36 32.23
C PRO A 241 16.21 35.40 33.65
N ASP A 242 15.22 34.56 33.94
CA ASP A 242 14.58 34.43 35.25
C ASP A 242 15.24 33.38 36.16
N ASP A 243 16.34 32.77 35.73
CA ASP A 243 17.01 31.75 36.57
C ASP A 243 17.88 32.46 37.66
N ALA A 244 17.41 32.38 38.88
CA ALA A 244 18.10 33.00 40.03
C ALA A 244 19.51 32.42 40.28
N ARG A 245 19.81 31.23 39.86
CA ARG A 245 21.12 30.56 40.03
C ARG A 245 22.25 31.29 39.29
N TYR A 246 21.92 31.86 38.15
CA TYR A 246 22.88 32.44 37.20
C TYR A 246 22.80 33.96 37.04
N LYS A 247 21.83 34.61 37.72
CA LYS A 247 21.56 36.07 37.57
C LYS A 247 22.78 36.97 37.76
N ASP A 248 23.63 36.65 38.73
CA ASP A 248 24.87 37.42 39.00
C ASP A 248 26.04 37.02 38.07
N LEU A 249 25.85 36.02 37.23
CA LEU A 249 26.88 35.53 36.28
C LEU A 249 26.62 35.98 34.88
N VAL A 250 25.41 36.40 34.50
CA VAL A 250 25.09 36.91 33.18
C VAL A 250 25.98 38.13 32.86
N GLY A 251 26.57 38.11 31.70
CA GLY A 251 27.56 39.13 31.23
C GLY A 251 29.01 38.84 31.60
N LYS A 252 29.29 37.79 32.39
CA LYS A 252 30.65 37.33 32.68
C LYS A 252 31.21 36.48 31.54
N THR A 253 32.53 36.34 31.53
CA THR A 253 33.27 35.51 30.61
C THR A 253 33.57 34.17 31.26
N LEU A 254 33.39 33.08 30.52
CA LEU A 254 33.78 31.72 30.88
C LEU A 254 34.99 31.29 30.07
N ILE A 255 35.80 30.41 30.67
CA ILE A 255 36.96 29.78 30.00
C ILE A 255 36.54 28.39 29.52
N LEU A 256 36.55 28.22 28.20
CA LEU A 256 36.25 26.92 27.60
C LEU A 256 37.35 25.92 27.95
N PRO A 257 37.06 24.78 28.59
CA PRO A 257 38.10 23.78 28.93
C PRO A 257 38.88 23.30 27.72
N ILE A 258 40.09 22.80 27.95
CA ILE A 258 40.99 22.23 26.94
C ILE A 258 41.50 23.28 25.94
N VAL A 259 40.59 24.13 25.36
CA VAL A 259 40.93 25.14 24.31
C VAL A 259 41.41 26.45 24.93
N GLY A 260 40.96 26.80 26.12
CA GLY A 260 41.27 28.10 26.78
C GLY A 260 40.59 29.30 26.15
N ARG A 261 39.58 29.12 25.26
CA ARG A 261 38.82 30.19 24.64
C ARG A 261 37.95 30.92 25.65
N ARG A 262 37.91 32.24 25.53
CA ARG A 262 37.00 33.09 26.31
C ARG A 262 35.64 33.16 25.61
N ILE A 263 34.56 32.79 26.32
CA ILE A 263 33.18 32.77 25.79
C ILE A 263 32.25 33.51 26.75
N PRO A 264 31.22 34.25 26.26
CA PRO A 264 30.28 34.96 27.10
C PRO A 264 29.23 34.02 27.73
N LEU A 265 28.79 34.35 28.96
CA LEU A 265 27.56 33.87 29.57
C LEU A 265 26.46 34.91 29.32
N PHE A 266 25.39 34.57 28.67
CA PHE A 266 24.29 35.46 28.31
C PHE A 266 22.92 34.88 28.66
N ALA A 267 21.89 35.71 28.68
CA ALA A 267 20.52 35.29 28.93
C ALA A 267 19.75 35.12 27.64
N ASP A 268 18.99 34.03 27.50
CA ASP A 268 18.08 33.78 26.37
C ASP A 268 16.84 33.01 26.85
N GLU A 269 15.64 33.45 26.43
CA GLU A 269 14.34 32.86 26.81
C GLU A 269 14.15 31.44 26.28
N TYR A 270 14.94 31.01 25.30
CA TYR A 270 14.92 29.65 24.78
C TYR A 270 15.32 28.60 25.82
N VAL A 271 16.14 28.95 26.80
CA VAL A 271 16.68 28.00 27.78
C VAL A 271 15.60 27.55 28.74
N ASP A 272 15.39 26.24 28.85
CA ASP A 272 14.56 25.66 29.90
C ASP A 272 15.36 25.53 31.23
N LYS A 273 15.02 26.35 32.24
CA LYS A 273 15.68 26.36 33.53
C LYS A 273 15.46 25.09 34.36
N GLU A 274 14.46 24.29 34.04
CA GLU A 274 14.14 23.05 34.73
C GLU A 274 14.80 21.82 34.08
N PHE A 275 15.39 21.98 32.90
CA PHE A 275 16.08 20.89 32.20
C PHE A 275 17.58 20.89 32.50
N GLY A 276 18.11 19.73 32.91
CA GLY A 276 19.53 19.54 33.20
C GLY A 276 20.04 20.54 34.22
N THR A 277 21.09 21.29 33.89
CA THR A 277 21.67 22.31 34.79
C THR A 277 21.00 23.68 34.65
N GLY A 278 20.13 23.90 33.70
CA GLY A 278 19.57 25.21 33.35
C GLY A 278 20.57 26.12 32.62
N ALA A 279 21.75 25.64 32.34
CA ALA A 279 22.77 26.34 31.53
C ALA A 279 23.11 25.50 30.28
N VAL A 280 22.98 26.07 29.10
CA VAL A 280 23.16 25.41 27.81
C VAL A 280 24.42 25.95 27.12
N LYS A 281 25.33 25.06 26.76
CA LYS A 281 26.44 25.42 25.89
C LYS A 281 25.92 25.77 24.50
N VAL A 282 26.44 26.80 23.86
CA VAL A 282 25.99 27.26 22.55
C VAL A 282 27.07 27.03 21.51
N THR A 283 26.76 26.11 20.57
CA THR A 283 27.64 25.72 19.46
C THR A 283 26.97 26.02 18.12
N PRO A 284 26.94 27.26 17.64
CA PRO A 284 26.11 27.67 16.50
C PRO A 284 26.38 26.89 15.20
N ALA A 285 27.56 26.33 15.02
CA ALA A 285 27.92 25.58 13.82
C ALA A 285 27.45 24.13 13.83
N HIS A 286 26.91 23.58 14.97
CA HIS A 286 26.63 22.16 15.15
C HIS A 286 25.29 21.82 15.79
N ASP A 287 24.43 22.81 16.07
CA ASP A 287 23.08 22.64 16.57
C ASP A 287 22.13 23.70 15.99
N PRO A 288 20.95 23.33 15.48
CA PRO A 288 20.00 24.30 14.90
C PRO A 288 19.52 25.37 15.88
N ASN A 289 19.26 25.00 17.13
CA ASN A 289 18.77 25.93 18.15
C ASN A 289 19.90 26.87 18.59
N ASP A 290 21.11 26.33 18.72
CA ASP A 290 22.32 27.11 19.01
C ASP A 290 22.65 28.08 17.87
N PHE A 291 22.38 27.70 16.63
CA PHE A 291 22.53 28.57 15.45
C PHE A 291 21.60 29.78 15.54
N GLU A 292 20.31 29.57 15.88
CA GLU A 292 19.34 30.65 16.06
C GLU A 292 19.72 31.58 17.24
N MET A 293 20.15 31.00 18.36
CA MET A 293 20.70 31.77 19.48
C MET A 293 21.94 32.54 19.07
N GLY A 294 22.85 31.90 18.34
CA GLY A 294 24.07 32.53 17.81
C GLY A 294 23.78 33.73 16.93
N GLN A 295 22.78 33.66 16.06
CA GLN A 295 22.32 34.75 15.22
C GLN A 295 21.77 35.92 16.05
N ARG A 296 20.94 35.64 17.07
CA ARG A 296 20.34 36.67 17.96
C ARG A 296 21.41 37.42 18.79
N HIS A 297 22.43 36.69 19.23
CA HIS A 297 23.48 37.19 20.10
C HIS A 297 24.80 37.50 19.38
N HIS A 298 24.81 37.40 18.04
CA HIS A 298 25.99 37.71 17.19
C HIS A 298 27.22 36.88 17.56
N LEU A 299 27.01 35.56 17.86
CA LEU A 299 28.11 34.67 18.18
C LEU A 299 28.81 34.14 16.91
N GLU A 300 30.10 33.83 17.07
CA GLU A 300 30.88 33.24 15.99
C GLU A 300 30.43 31.78 15.69
N GLU A 301 30.41 31.40 14.40
CA GLU A 301 30.06 30.02 13.95
C GLU A 301 31.37 29.24 13.72
N ILE A 302 31.85 28.54 14.73
CA ILE A 302 33.10 27.77 14.66
C ILE A 302 32.79 26.31 14.32
N LYS A 303 33.05 25.91 13.06
CA LYS A 303 32.92 24.54 12.60
C LYS A 303 34.10 23.68 13.08
N VAL A 304 33.80 22.61 13.85
CA VAL A 304 34.82 21.70 14.42
C VAL A 304 34.69 20.24 13.96
N ILE A 305 33.56 19.90 13.32
CA ILE A 305 33.34 18.62 12.65
C ILE A 305 33.21 18.88 11.15
N GLY A 306 34.03 18.18 10.36
CA GLY A 306 34.06 18.29 8.91
C GLY A 306 32.98 17.47 8.22
N ASN A 307 32.86 17.62 6.91
CA ASN A 307 31.83 16.96 6.07
C ASN A 307 31.90 15.42 6.11
N THR A 308 33.05 14.85 6.45
CA THR A 308 33.24 13.39 6.57
C THR A 308 33.06 12.86 8.00
N GLY A 309 32.57 13.70 8.94
CA GLY A 309 32.40 13.36 10.36
C GLY A 309 33.72 13.31 11.15
N LYS A 310 34.81 13.81 10.57
CA LYS A 310 36.10 13.91 11.25
C LYS A 310 36.30 15.29 11.88
N MET A 311 36.98 15.31 13.01
CA MET A 311 37.31 16.55 13.71
C MET A 311 38.26 17.43 12.85
N LEU A 312 37.99 18.74 12.81
CA LEU A 312 38.81 19.74 12.13
C LEU A 312 39.92 20.29 13.04
N GLU A 313 40.81 21.13 12.48
CA GLU A 313 41.97 21.73 13.18
C GLU A 313 41.58 22.43 14.48
N GLY A 314 40.40 23.07 14.55
CA GLY A 314 39.87 23.72 15.75
C GLY A 314 39.74 22.79 16.98
N ALA A 315 39.73 21.48 16.80
CA ALA A 315 39.77 20.49 17.85
C ALA A 315 41.19 20.16 18.39
N GLY A 316 42.23 20.90 17.91
CA GLY A 316 43.62 20.75 18.35
C GLY A 316 44.17 19.33 18.18
N LYS A 317 44.62 18.68 19.23
CA LYS A 317 45.21 17.31 19.19
C LYS A 317 44.24 16.24 18.71
N TYR A 318 42.93 16.48 18.69
CA TYR A 318 41.89 15.57 18.22
C TYR A 318 41.59 15.73 16.70
N ALA A 319 42.23 16.68 16.03
CA ALA A 319 42.05 16.91 14.60
C ALA A 319 42.33 15.63 13.78
N GLY A 320 41.47 15.36 12.82
CA GLY A 320 41.54 14.16 11.97
C GLY A 320 40.89 12.90 12.57
N MET A 321 40.57 12.88 13.86
CA MET A 321 39.87 11.73 14.49
C MET A 321 38.41 11.68 14.03
N ASP A 322 37.84 10.47 14.02
CA ASP A 322 36.37 10.34 13.93
C ASP A 322 35.71 10.98 15.17
N ARG A 323 34.56 11.60 14.98
CA ARG A 323 33.83 12.30 16.05
C ARG A 323 33.54 11.44 17.28
N TYR A 324 33.23 10.16 17.12
CA TYR A 324 32.95 9.23 18.24
C TYR A 324 34.25 8.77 18.94
N GLU A 325 35.33 8.60 18.20
CA GLU A 325 36.64 8.32 18.80
C GLU A 325 37.13 9.55 19.57
N CYS A 326 36.94 10.74 19.00
CA CYS A 326 37.21 11.98 19.71
C CYS A 326 36.39 12.10 20.98
N ARG A 327 35.08 11.83 20.94
CA ARG A 327 34.21 11.84 22.13
C ARG A 327 34.76 10.96 23.24
N LYS A 328 35.13 9.71 22.95
CA LYS A 328 35.70 8.77 23.93
C LYS A 328 37.01 9.28 24.55
N ALA A 329 37.90 9.77 23.72
CA ALA A 329 39.19 10.27 24.17
C ALA A 329 39.06 11.58 24.96
N LEU A 330 38.18 12.48 24.52
CA LEU A 330 37.89 13.75 25.20
C LEU A 330 37.24 13.54 26.57
N VAL A 331 36.24 12.68 26.70
CA VAL A 331 35.58 12.39 27.97
C VAL A 331 36.59 11.89 29.00
N LYS A 332 37.51 11.02 28.59
CA LYS A 332 38.57 10.56 29.47
C LYS A 332 39.49 11.71 29.96
N GLU A 333 39.88 12.61 29.06
CA GLU A 333 40.69 13.79 29.46
C GLU A 333 39.94 14.73 30.38
N LEU A 334 38.62 14.96 30.12
CA LEU A 334 37.79 15.81 30.97
C LEU A 334 37.63 15.20 32.38
N GLU A 335 37.61 13.86 32.51
CA GLU A 335 37.64 13.16 33.78
C GLU A 335 39.00 13.35 34.48
N GLU A 336 40.12 13.12 33.79
CA GLU A 336 41.48 13.27 34.31
C GLU A 336 41.79 14.70 34.80
N THR A 337 41.25 15.71 34.09
CA THR A 337 41.41 17.13 34.44
C THR A 337 40.40 17.65 35.44
N GLY A 338 39.43 16.81 35.83
CA GLY A 338 38.38 17.16 36.77
C GLY A 338 37.34 18.14 36.22
N VAL A 339 37.24 18.32 34.90
CA VAL A 339 36.20 19.12 34.23
C VAL A 339 34.90 18.34 34.15
N LEU A 340 34.94 17.03 33.98
CA LEU A 340 33.78 16.14 34.04
C LEU A 340 33.28 16.02 35.49
N VAL A 341 32.04 16.41 35.71
CA VAL A 341 31.38 16.39 37.05
C VAL A 341 30.66 15.05 37.26
N SER A 342 29.79 14.67 36.31
CA SER A 342 29.04 13.41 36.36
C SER A 342 28.65 12.96 34.95
N VAL A 343 28.24 11.72 34.88
CA VAL A 343 27.67 11.12 33.64
C VAL A 343 26.35 10.46 34.01
N GLU A 344 25.29 10.82 33.33
CA GLU A 344 23.94 10.25 33.50
C GLU A 344 23.55 9.44 32.28
N GLU A 345 22.87 8.30 32.46
CA GLU A 345 22.24 7.61 31.34
C GLU A 345 21.07 8.46 30.83
N HIS A 346 21.01 8.69 29.53
CA HIS A 346 19.98 9.53 28.93
C HIS A 346 19.53 8.95 27.59
N GLU A 347 18.23 8.66 27.50
CA GLU A 347 17.62 8.27 26.23
C GLU A 347 17.20 9.53 25.46
N HIS A 348 17.62 9.64 24.22
CA HIS A 348 17.29 10.79 23.38
C HIS A 348 17.13 10.39 21.91
N ALA A 349 16.37 11.21 21.17
CA ALA A 349 16.17 11.01 19.75
C ALA A 349 17.43 11.42 18.96
N VAL A 350 17.99 10.51 18.18
CA VAL A 350 19.14 10.74 17.31
C VAL A 350 18.68 10.69 15.85
N GLY A 351 19.05 11.68 15.08
CA GLY A 351 18.74 11.77 13.65
C GLY A 351 19.63 10.87 12.81
N HIS A 352 19.01 10.06 11.95
CA HIS A 352 19.67 9.17 10.99
C HIS A 352 19.31 9.52 9.56
N CYS A 353 20.21 9.33 8.64
CA CYS A 353 19.95 9.46 7.22
C CYS A 353 19.01 8.34 6.75
N SER A 354 17.87 8.68 6.17
CA SER A 354 16.87 7.71 5.65
C SER A 354 17.43 6.79 4.54
N ARG A 355 18.61 7.08 3.99
CA ARG A 355 19.23 6.35 2.87
C ARG A 355 20.30 5.36 3.30
N CYS A 356 21.20 5.78 4.22
CA CYS A 356 22.34 4.98 4.63
C CYS A 356 22.34 4.63 6.13
N HIS A 357 21.34 5.12 6.88
CA HIS A 357 21.16 4.94 8.34
C HIS A 357 22.35 5.43 9.19
N SER A 358 23.25 6.22 8.61
CA SER A 358 24.31 6.86 9.38
C SER A 358 23.75 8.04 10.16
N THR A 359 24.25 8.26 11.38
CA THR A 359 23.91 9.42 12.19
C THR A 359 24.28 10.71 11.44
N ILE A 360 23.33 11.63 11.33
CA ILE A 360 23.54 12.92 10.67
C ILE A 360 24.33 13.88 11.55
N GLU A 361 24.93 14.90 10.91
CA GLU A 361 25.58 16.03 11.57
C GLU A 361 24.89 17.33 11.18
N PRO A 362 24.32 18.08 12.11
CA PRO A 362 23.95 19.47 11.83
C PRO A 362 25.23 20.27 11.58
N LEU A 363 25.38 20.82 10.38
CA LEU A 363 26.57 21.61 9.98
C LEU A 363 26.15 22.89 9.29
N VAL A 364 26.84 23.97 9.61
CA VAL A 364 26.77 25.22 8.84
C VAL A 364 27.35 24.98 7.45
N SER A 365 26.56 25.25 6.41
CA SER A 365 26.96 25.12 5.02
C SER A 365 26.24 26.13 4.12
N LYS A 366 26.90 26.51 3.03
CA LYS A 366 26.31 27.37 2.00
C LYS A 366 25.52 26.50 1.03
N GLN A 367 24.19 26.72 0.97
CA GLN A 367 23.26 25.89 0.20
C GLN A 367 22.28 26.77 -0.58
N TRP A 368 21.56 26.15 -1.53
CA TRP A 368 20.44 26.76 -2.22
C TRP A 368 19.13 26.36 -1.53
N PHE A 369 18.24 27.34 -1.36
CA PHE A 369 16.96 27.19 -0.67
C PHE A 369 15.81 27.75 -1.50
N VAL A 370 14.61 27.15 -1.31
CA VAL A 370 13.33 27.72 -1.75
C VAL A 370 12.57 28.25 -0.55
N LYS A 371 12.08 29.49 -0.64
CA LYS A 371 11.15 30.09 0.32
C LYS A 371 9.78 29.44 0.14
N MET A 372 9.34 28.65 1.11
CA MET A 372 8.17 27.79 0.96
C MET A 372 6.85 28.44 1.37
N GLU A 373 6.84 29.42 2.27
CA GLU A 373 5.62 29.97 2.87
C GLU A 373 4.62 30.48 1.82
N SER A 374 5.08 31.23 0.82
CA SER A 374 4.21 31.78 -0.23
C SER A 374 3.64 30.73 -1.18
N LEU A 375 4.35 29.60 -1.35
CA LEU A 375 3.90 28.47 -2.15
C LEU A 375 2.93 27.55 -1.37
N ALA A 376 3.10 27.47 -0.04
CA ALA A 376 2.28 26.62 0.82
C ALA A 376 0.86 27.18 1.02
N LYS A 377 0.70 28.50 1.11
CA LYS A 377 -0.62 29.12 1.33
C LYS A 377 -1.67 28.72 0.29
N PRO A 378 -1.43 28.86 -1.04
CA PRO A 378 -2.38 28.40 -2.05
C PRO A 378 -2.63 26.88 -2.00
N ALA A 379 -1.62 26.10 -1.62
CA ALA A 379 -1.71 24.64 -1.51
C ALA A 379 -2.63 24.21 -0.35
N ILE A 380 -2.61 24.92 0.77
CA ILE A 380 -3.53 24.73 1.89
C ILE A 380 -4.97 25.09 1.48
N GLU A 381 -5.17 26.22 0.80
CA GLU A 381 -6.47 26.68 0.36
C GLU A 381 -7.12 25.70 -0.64
N ALA A 382 -6.35 25.14 -1.60
CA ALA A 382 -6.86 24.20 -2.58
C ALA A 382 -7.44 22.90 -1.96
N VAL A 383 -6.97 22.54 -0.76
CA VAL A 383 -7.51 21.41 0.00
C VAL A 383 -8.68 21.84 0.90
N LYS A 384 -8.58 23.02 1.54
CA LYS A 384 -9.67 23.55 2.40
C LYS A 384 -10.94 23.85 1.63
N ASP A 385 -10.83 24.33 0.38
CA ASP A 385 -11.98 24.63 -0.49
C ASP A 385 -12.52 23.41 -1.27
N GLY A 386 -11.89 22.24 -1.11
CA GLY A 386 -12.34 20.97 -1.68
C GLY A 386 -11.97 20.74 -3.15
N ARG A 387 -11.15 21.61 -3.77
CA ARG A 387 -10.62 21.36 -5.12
C ARG A 387 -9.74 20.12 -5.18
N ILE A 388 -8.98 19.87 -4.10
CA ILE A 388 -8.20 18.64 -3.91
C ILE A 388 -8.78 17.88 -2.72
N GLN A 389 -9.11 16.61 -2.92
CA GLN A 389 -9.71 15.75 -1.90
C GLN A 389 -8.80 14.57 -1.59
N PHE A 390 -8.49 14.37 -0.31
CA PHE A 390 -7.76 13.18 0.15
C PHE A 390 -8.74 12.03 0.44
N VAL A 391 -8.39 10.86 -0.05
CA VAL A 391 -9.09 9.60 0.26
C VAL A 391 -8.10 8.65 0.92
N PRO A 392 -8.28 8.28 2.20
CA PRO A 392 -9.32 8.74 3.11
C PRO A 392 -9.07 10.15 3.67
N GLU A 393 -10.12 10.84 4.05
CA GLU A 393 -10.14 12.25 4.49
C GLU A 393 -9.20 12.55 5.67
N ARG A 394 -8.90 11.56 6.51
CA ARG A 394 -8.00 11.74 7.65
C ARG A 394 -6.62 12.32 7.29
N PHE A 395 -6.14 12.12 6.07
CA PHE A 395 -4.86 12.65 5.61
C PHE A 395 -4.90 14.15 5.30
N THR A 396 -6.08 14.73 5.10
CA THR A 396 -6.27 16.19 4.94
C THR A 396 -5.65 16.97 6.11
N LYS A 397 -5.97 16.57 7.34
CA LYS A 397 -5.44 17.24 8.54
C LYS A 397 -3.92 17.11 8.64
N ILE A 398 -3.39 15.94 8.30
CA ILE A 398 -1.94 15.66 8.32
C ILE A 398 -1.20 16.56 7.32
N TYR A 399 -1.73 16.65 6.10
CA TYR A 399 -1.20 17.50 5.03
C TYR A 399 -1.20 18.99 5.42
N ILE A 400 -2.34 19.52 5.89
CA ILE A 400 -2.48 20.92 6.28
C ILE A 400 -1.52 21.26 7.42
N ASN A 401 -1.47 20.45 8.48
CA ASN A 401 -0.60 20.68 9.64
C ASN A 401 0.88 20.78 9.24
N TRP A 402 1.32 19.96 8.29
CA TRP A 402 2.69 19.99 7.82
C TRP A 402 2.98 21.30 7.05
N LEU A 403 2.06 21.71 6.16
CA LEU A 403 2.23 22.93 5.36
C LEU A 403 2.16 24.21 6.22
N GLU A 404 1.35 24.25 7.26
CA GLU A 404 1.27 25.39 8.19
C GLU A 404 2.58 25.61 8.98
N ASN A 405 3.41 24.55 9.11
CA ASN A 405 4.70 24.60 9.81
C ASN A 405 5.89 24.44 8.86
N ILE A 406 5.70 24.65 7.57
CA ILE A 406 6.73 24.42 6.56
C ILE A 406 7.89 25.41 6.71
N ARG A 407 9.12 24.87 6.60
CA ARG A 407 10.36 25.67 6.59
C ARG A 407 10.88 25.79 5.16
N ASP A 408 11.86 26.71 4.95
CA ASP A 408 12.56 26.83 3.69
C ASP A 408 13.22 25.50 3.30
N TRP A 409 13.07 25.11 2.07
CA TRP A 409 13.53 23.83 1.55
C TRP A 409 14.94 23.92 0.99
N CYS A 410 15.90 23.21 1.58
CA CYS A 410 17.24 23.05 1.04
C CYS A 410 17.18 22.15 -0.21
N ILE A 411 17.52 22.70 -1.37
CA ILE A 411 17.40 22.03 -2.67
C ILE A 411 18.72 21.58 -3.28
N SER A 412 19.87 22.01 -2.77
CA SER A 412 21.19 21.61 -3.28
C SER A 412 21.68 20.31 -2.65
N ARG A 413 22.31 19.47 -3.46
CA ARG A 413 22.92 18.19 -3.05
C ARG A 413 24.32 18.10 -3.65
N GLN A 414 25.30 17.69 -2.84
CA GLN A 414 26.70 17.54 -3.22
C GLN A 414 26.94 16.17 -3.88
N LEU A 415 26.14 15.91 -4.92
CA LEU A 415 26.14 14.70 -5.73
C LEU A 415 26.62 15.00 -7.14
N TRP A 416 26.93 13.98 -7.90
CA TRP A 416 27.19 14.09 -9.34
C TRP A 416 26.01 13.66 -10.19
N TRP A 417 25.16 12.77 -9.68
CA TRP A 417 23.97 12.27 -10.35
C TRP A 417 22.73 13.08 -9.99
N GLY A 418 22.16 13.75 -10.98
CA GLY A 418 20.95 14.57 -10.87
C GLY A 418 21.01 15.81 -11.79
N HIS A 419 19.98 16.66 -11.68
CA HIS A 419 19.89 17.92 -12.40
C HIS A 419 20.87 18.93 -11.84
N ARG A 420 21.89 19.27 -12.59
CA ARG A 420 22.89 20.24 -12.16
C ARG A 420 22.27 21.63 -12.02
N ILE A 421 22.61 22.32 -10.93
CA ILE A 421 22.08 23.67 -10.64
C ILE A 421 22.48 24.63 -11.76
N PRO A 422 21.51 25.35 -12.39
CA PRO A 422 21.77 26.22 -13.54
C PRO A 422 22.23 27.61 -13.10
N ALA A 423 23.29 27.64 -12.26
CA ALA A 423 23.96 28.83 -11.77
C ALA A 423 25.43 28.81 -12.16
N TRP A 424 25.97 29.97 -12.58
CA TRP A 424 27.36 30.13 -12.97
C TRP A 424 28.00 31.23 -12.13
N TYR A 425 29.22 31.01 -11.68
CA TYR A 425 30.03 31.92 -10.91
C TYR A 425 31.12 32.50 -11.79
N CYS A 426 31.29 33.80 -11.74
CA CYS A 426 32.36 34.48 -12.47
C CYS A 426 33.57 34.71 -11.56
N ASP A 427 34.73 34.18 -11.94
CA ASP A 427 35.95 34.31 -11.15
C ASP A 427 36.54 35.75 -11.22
N ASP A 428 36.17 36.52 -12.24
CA ASP A 428 36.72 37.86 -12.43
C ASP A 428 35.89 38.96 -11.73
N CYS A 429 34.57 38.91 -11.76
CA CYS A 429 33.74 39.93 -11.11
C CYS A 429 33.00 39.43 -9.83
N GLY A 430 33.05 38.13 -9.54
CA GLY A 430 32.40 37.55 -8.36
C GLY A 430 30.87 37.41 -8.45
N GLU A 431 30.25 37.81 -9.57
CA GLU A 431 28.80 37.76 -9.74
C GLU A 431 28.31 36.37 -10.05
N THR A 432 27.13 36.07 -9.56
CA THR A 432 26.42 34.80 -9.82
C THR A 432 25.33 35.03 -10.87
N SER A 433 25.32 34.21 -11.91
CA SER A 433 24.33 34.26 -12.98
C SER A 433 23.51 32.99 -13.06
N VAL A 434 22.20 33.10 -13.07
CA VAL A 434 21.27 31.97 -13.25
C VAL A 434 20.66 32.02 -14.65
N SER A 435 20.66 30.92 -15.40
CA SER A 435 20.27 30.92 -16.80
C SER A 435 19.51 29.69 -17.25
N ARG A 436 18.53 29.87 -18.16
CA ARG A 436 17.79 28.82 -18.85
C ARG A 436 18.65 28.03 -19.84
N THR A 437 19.75 28.61 -20.29
CA THR A 437 20.71 28.00 -21.21
C THR A 437 22.11 28.03 -20.62
N ASP A 438 22.96 27.12 -21.07
CA ASP A 438 24.36 27.12 -20.63
C ASP A 438 25.09 28.42 -21.04
N LEU A 439 25.78 29.02 -20.09
CA LEU A 439 26.54 30.22 -20.31
C LEU A 439 27.96 29.88 -20.76
N THR A 440 28.48 30.65 -21.72
CA THR A 440 29.86 30.57 -22.20
C THR A 440 30.68 31.80 -21.79
N ALA A 441 30.00 32.84 -21.32
CA ALA A 441 30.63 34.08 -20.79
C ALA A 441 29.73 34.68 -19.71
N CYS A 442 30.32 35.41 -18.78
CA CYS A 442 29.61 36.15 -17.75
C CYS A 442 28.75 37.29 -18.37
N PRO A 443 27.42 37.31 -18.14
CA PRO A 443 26.58 38.38 -18.69
C PRO A 443 26.83 39.76 -18.06
N HIS A 444 27.51 39.82 -16.91
CA HIS A 444 27.79 41.05 -16.20
C HIS A 444 29.09 41.75 -16.69
N CYS A 445 30.16 40.98 -16.91
CA CYS A 445 31.46 41.56 -17.28
C CYS A 445 32.03 41.00 -18.60
N GLY A 446 31.38 40.05 -19.27
CA GLY A 446 31.83 39.42 -20.50
C GLY A 446 32.99 38.43 -20.35
N SER A 447 33.45 38.12 -19.14
CA SER A 447 34.53 37.16 -18.91
C SER A 447 34.13 35.73 -19.27
N HIS A 448 35.09 34.98 -19.82
CA HIS A 448 34.97 33.54 -20.05
C HIS A 448 35.44 32.70 -18.85
N HIS A 449 35.95 33.29 -17.79
CA HIS A 449 36.32 32.63 -16.55
C HIS A 449 35.08 32.44 -15.67
N ILE A 450 34.21 31.55 -16.13
CA ILE A 450 32.99 31.17 -15.41
C ILE A 450 32.98 29.67 -15.20
N HIS A 451 32.42 29.26 -14.09
CA HIS A 451 32.16 27.82 -13.83
C HIS A 451 30.74 27.62 -13.30
N GLN A 452 30.10 26.53 -13.75
CA GLN A 452 28.78 26.17 -13.27
C GLN A 452 28.87 25.57 -11.88
N ASP A 453 27.83 25.78 -11.06
CA ASP A 453 27.66 25.17 -9.74
C ASP A 453 27.87 23.64 -9.84
N GLU A 454 28.62 23.05 -8.92
CA GLU A 454 28.91 21.60 -8.94
C GLU A 454 27.78 20.75 -8.36
N ASP A 455 26.93 21.36 -7.55
CA ASP A 455 25.81 20.70 -6.90
C ASP A 455 24.69 20.37 -7.89
N VAL A 456 23.90 19.38 -7.53
CA VAL A 456 22.67 19.01 -8.22
C VAL A 456 21.46 19.31 -7.35
N LEU A 457 20.28 19.39 -7.96
CA LEU A 457 19.02 19.58 -7.26
C LEU A 457 18.57 18.32 -6.52
N ASP A 458 17.86 18.49 -5.43
CA ASP A 458 17.10 17.45 -4.76
C ASP A 458 16.16 16.74 -5.75
N THR A 459 16.10 15.42 -5.70
CA THR A 459 15.25 14.60 -6.59
C THR A 459 13.77 15.02 -6.53
N TRP A 460 13.31 15.47 -5.37
CA TRP A 460 11.94 15.95 -5.18
C TRP A 460 11.63 17.27 -5.90
N PHE A 461 12.65 17.99 -6.34
CA PHE A 461 12.45 19.19 -7.14
C PHE A 461 11.93 18.86 -8.53
N SER A 462 12.52 17.87 -9.21
CA SER A 462 12.02 17.36 -10.48
C SER A 462 10.74 16.56 -10.32
N SER A 463 10.68 15.65 -9.34
CA SER A 463 9.50 14.80 -9.12
C SER A 463 8.24 15.62 -8.79
N GLY A 464 8.39 16.83 -8.20
CA GLY A 464 7.29 17.76 -7.94
C GLY A 464 6.64 18.35 -9.19
N LEU A 465 7.27 18.25 -10.36
CA LEU A 465 6.75 18.76 -11.62
C LEU A 465 5.99 17.69 -12.43
N TRP A 466 6.06 16.44 -11.99
CA TRP A 466 5.61 15.25 -12.71
C TRP A 466 4.19 15.33 -13.30
N PRO A 467 3.16 15.89 -12.63
CA PRO A 467 1.79 15.93 -13.19
C PRO A 467 1.63 16.76 -14.44
N PHE A 468 2.52 17.74 -14.70
CA PHE A 468 2.41 18.65 -15.84
C PHE A 468 3.60 18.59 -16.80
N GLU A 469 4.82 18.33 -16.33
CA GLU A 469 5.98 18.16 -17.19
C GLU A 469 5.86 16.93 -18.12
N THR A 470 5.21 15.86 -17.62
CA THR A 470 4.99 14.64 -18.40
C THR A 470 4.08 14.85 -19.61
N PHE A 471 3.24 15.88 -19.57
CA PHE A 471 2.40 16.31 -20.71
C PHE A 471 3.03 17.42 -21.54
N GLY A 472 4.33 17.72 -21.34
CA GLY A 472 5.12 18.57 -22.21
C GLY A 472 5.33 20.03 -21.72
N TRP A 473 4.86 20.38 -20.50
CA TRP A 473 5.20 21.69 -19.94
C TRP A 473 6.75 21.90 -19.92
N PRO A 474 7.29 23.10 -20.25
CA PRO A 474 6.65 24.40 -20.30
C PRO A 474 5.94 24.73 -21.65
N ASP A 475 5.94 23.84 -22.62
CA ASP A 475 5.23 24.07 -23.87
C ASP A 475 3.72 23.95 -23.68
N LYS A 476 2.95 24.65 -24.52
CA LYS A 476 1.49 24.54 -24.52
C LYS A 476 1.05 23.41 -25.44
N THR A 477 1.21 22.18 -24.99
CA THR A 477 0.85 21.00 -25.78
C THR A 477 -0.65 20.72 -25.73
N PRO A 478 -1.22 20.06 -26.76
CA PRO A 478 -2.61 19.59 -26.74
C PRO A 478 -2.87 18.60 -25.60
N GLU A 479 -1.89 17.76 -25.26
CA GLU A 479 -1.94 16.79 -24.15
C GLU A 479 -2.05 17.49 -22.80
N LEU A 480 -1.25 18.53 -22.57
CA LEU A 480 -1.34 19.35 -21.34
C LEU A 480 -2.72 19.99 -21.22
N ALA A 481 -3.28 20.52 -22.33
CA ALA A 481 -4.60 21.11 -22.32
C ALA A 481 -5.76 20.13 -22.10
N GLN A 482 -5.56 18.83 -22.47
CA GLN A 482 -6.59 17.79 -22.33
C GLN A 482 -6.52 17.06 -21.00
N PHE A 483 -5.30 16.73 -20.54
CA PHE A 483 -5.08 15.74 -19.48
C PHE A 483 -4.60 16.35 -18.14
N TYR A 484 -4.29 17.65 -18.11
CA TYR A 484 -3.98 18.38 -16.89
C TYR A 484 -5.11 19.37 -16.55
N PRO A 485 -5.59 19.45 -15.29
CA PRO A 485 -5.22 18.64 -14.11
C PRO A 485 -5.46 17.16 -14.27
N THR A 486 -4.62 16.32 -13.65
CA THR A 486 -4.88 14.88 -13.63
C THR A 486 -6.08 14.54 -12.74
N SER A 487 -6.74 13.42 -12.99
CA SER A 487 -7.98 13.06 -12.29
C SER A 487 -7.72 12.57 -10.87
N THR A 488 -6.77 11.67 -10.74
CA THR A 488 -6.45 11.02 -9.47
C THR A 488 -4.95 10.79 -9.36
N LEU A 489 -4.40 11.04 -8.19
CA LEU A 489 -3.08 10.60 -7.77
C LEU A 489 -3.24 9.44 -6.80
N VAL A 490 -2.51 8.35 -6.99
CA VAL A 490 -2.44 7.24 -6.04
C VAL A 490 -1.03 7.15 -5.49
N THR A 491 -0.88 7.05 -4.19
CA THR A 491 0.44 6.94 -3.56
C THR A 491 0.36 6.43 -2.11
N GLY A 492 1.48 5.98 -1.57
CA GLY A 492 1.62 5.65 -0.15
C GLY A 492 1.58 6.88 0.76
N TYR A 493 1.13 6.70 1.99
CA TYR A 493 1.08 7.80 2.97
C TYR A 493 2.47 8.34 3.34
N ASP A 494 3.51 7.56 3.15
CA ASP A 494 4.90 7.89 3.54
C ASP A 494 5.54 8.96 2.68
N ILE A 495 4.96 9.28 1.50
CA ILE A 495 5.48 10.33 0.61
C ILE A 495 4.52 11.52 0.42
N ILE A 496 3.55 11.71 1.29
CA ILE A 496 2.65 12.87 1.25
C ILE A 496 3.46 14.18 1.30
N PHE A 497 4.41 14.29 2.22
CA PHE A 497 5.21 15.48 2.40
C PHE A 497 6.31 15.62 1.35
N PHE A 498 6.88 14.50 0.95
CA PHE A 498 7.97 14.48 -0.03
C PHE A 498 7.48 14.83 -1.43
N TRP A 499 6.34 14.27 -1.83
CA TRP A 499 5.88 14.31 -3.21
C TRP A 499 4.55 15.05 -3.39
N VAL A 500 3.49 14.64 -2.69
CA VAL A 500 2.15 15.22 -2.90
C VAL A 500 2.14 16.73 -2.65
N ALA A 501 2.66 17.18 -1.51
CA ALA A 501 2.70 18.59 -1.15
C ALA A 501 3.49 19.42 -2.16
N ARG A 502 4.62 18.89 -2.64
CA ARG A 502 5.44 19.57 -3.65
C ARG A 502 4.76 19.66 -5.00
N MET A 503 4.10 18.58 -5.45
CA MET A 503 3.32 18.62 -6.69
C MET A 503 2.19 19.64 -6.62
N VAL A 504 1.51 19.78 -5.48
CA VAL A 504 0.44 20.77 -5.31
C VAL A 504 1.00 22.18 -5.40
N MET A 505 2.10 22.49 -4.68
CA MET A 505 2.73 23.79 -4.72
C MET A 505 3.24 24.14 -6.13
N MET A 506 3.96 23.24 -6.79
CA MET A 506 4.49 23.44 -8.13
C MET A 506 3.41 23.50 -9.20
N GLY A 507 2.36 22.67 -9.07
CA GLY A 507 1.21 22.68 -9.98
C GLY A 507 0.47 24.02 -9.96
N LEU A 508 0.17 24.55 -8.77
CA LEU A 508 -0.48 25.85 -8.62
C LEU A 508 0.40 27.00 -9.12
N GLU A 509 1.72 26.93 -8.86
CA GLU A 509 2.64 27.99 -9.26
C GLU A 509 2.94 27.99 -10.77
N PHE A 510 3.16 26.83 -11.38
CA PHE A 510 3.61 26.70 -12.78
C PHE A 510 2.56 26.11 -13.72
N GLY A 511 1.84 25.07 -13.31
CA GLY A 511 0.71 24.49 -14.05
C GLY A 511 -0.51 25.40 -14.06
N LYS A 512 -0.55 26.42 -13.19
CA LYS A 512 -1.63 27.41 -13.02
C LYS A 512 -2.99 26.83 -12.64
N ASP A 513 -3.00 25.59 -12.19
CA ASP A 513 -4.16 24.88 -11.65
C ASP A 513 -3.70 23.85 -10.63
N ILE A 514 -4.67 23.24 -9.92
CA ILE A 514 -4.39 22.07 -9.08
C ILE A 514 -3.78 20.95 -9.92
N PRO A 515 -2.84 20.17 -9.39
CA PRO A 515 -2.22 19.09 -10.19
C PRO A 515 -3.11 17.85 -10.35
N PHE A 516 -4.06 17.65 -9.45
CA PHE A 516 -5.01 16.53 -9.43
C PHE A 516 -6.22 16.85 -8.55
N HIS A 517 -7.34 16.18 -8.83
CA HIS A 517 -8.59 16.37 -8.05
C HIS A 517 -8.64 15.48 -6.80
N HIS A 518 -8.21 14.22 -6.91
CA HIS A 518 -8.22 13.27 -5.80
C HIS A 518 -6.81 12.78 -5.48
N VAL A 519 -6.53 12.62 -4.19
CA VAL A 519 -5.31 11.97 -3.68
C VAL A 519 -5.73 10.71 -2.95
N PHE A 520 -5.63 9.57 -3.64
CA PHE A 520 -5.96 8.28 -3.08
C PHE A 520 -4.72 7.69 -2.38
N ILE A 521 -4.78 7.63 -1.07
CA ILE A 521 -3.68 7.18 -0.22
C ILE A 521 -3.87 5.70 0.15
N HIS A 522 -2.86 4.90 -0.10
CA HIS A 522 -2.78 3.52 0.36
C HIS A 522 -1.77 3.34 1.49
N GLY A 523 -1.91 2.24 2.24
CA GLY A 523 -0.94 1.82 3.26
C GLY A 523 0.22 1.02 2.67
N LEU A 524 1.12 0.58 3.55
CA LEU A 524 2.29 -0.20 3.17
C LEU A 524 1.99 -1.71 3.21
N VAL A 525 2.67 -2.47 2.35
CA VAL A 525 2.67 -3.93 2.42
C VAL A 525 3.77 -4.37 3.39
N ARG A 526 3.36 -5.10 4.42
CA ARG A 526 4.22 -5.62 5.49
C ARG A 526 4.30 -7.14 5.42
N ASP A 527 5.34 -7.72 6.00
CA ASP A 527 5.44 -9.17 6.15
C ASP A 527 4.38 -9.73 7.13
N SER A 528 4.30 -11.04 7.27
CA SER A 528 3.35 -11.71 8.17
C SER A 528 3.48 -11.32 9.64
N GLN A 529 4.66 -10.81 10.05
CA GLN A 529 4.93 -10.32 11.40
C GLN A 529 4.64 -8.82 11.57
N GLY A 530 4.22 -8.13 10.50
CA GLY A 530 3.92 -6.70 10.51
C GLY A 530 5.15 -5.80 10.32
N ARG A 531 6.32 -6.35 9.97
CA ARG A 531 7.53 -5.57 9.71
C ARG A 531 7.51 -5.02 8.28
N LYS A 532 8.09 -3.85 8.07
CA LYS A 532 8.30 -3.28 6.73
C LYS A 532 9.15 -4.25 5.89
N MET A 533 8.71 -4.55 4.66
CA MET A 533 9.50 -5.37 3.75
C MET A 533 10.70 -4.60 3.23
N SER A 534 11.89 -5.17 3.35
CA SER A 534 13.12 -4.60 2.80
C SER A 534 14.10 -5.70 2.38
N LYS A 535 15.00 -5.37 1.44
CA LYS A 535 16.05 -6.28 1.00
C LYS A 535 17.07 -6.55 2.11
N SER A 536 17.33 -5.55 2.96
CA SER A 536 18.27 -5.67 4.09
C SER A 536 17.80 -6.65 5.16
N LEU A 537 16.48 -6.76 5.36
CA LEU A 537 15.87 -7.72 6.29
C LEU A 537 15.65 -9.12 5.67
N GLY A 538 15.88 -9.27 4.36
CA GLY A 538 15.65 -10.53 3.64
C GLY A 538 14.20 -10.99 3.59
N ASN A 539 13.24 -10.12 3.90
CA ASN A 539 11.80 -10.38 3.89
C ASN A 539 11.08 -9.79 2.68
N GLY A 540 11.81 -9.19 1.73
CA GLY A 540 11.26 -8.63 0.50
C GLY A 540 10.90 -9.72 -0.49
N ILE A 541 9.68 -9.66 -1.06
CA ILE A 541 9.19 -10.60 -2.08
C ILE A 541 9.15 -9.85 -3.42
N ASP A 542 9.77 -10.44 -4.46
CA ASP A 542 9.65 -9.95 -5.84
C ASP A 542 8.26 -10.29 -6.38
N PRO A 543 7.47 -9.31 -6.83
CA PRO A 543 6.17 -9.57 -7.46
C PRO A 543 6.24 -10.58 -8.63
N VAL A 544 7.33 -10.58 -9.40
CA VAL A 544 7.51 -11.49 -10.53
C VAL A 544 7.57 -12.95 -10.10
N GLU A 545 8.19 -13.26 -8.95
CA GLU A 545 8.22 -14.63 -8.41
C GLU A 545 6.81 -15.15 -8.11
N VAL A 546 5.94 -14.29 -7.60
CA VAL A 546 4.54 -14.64 -7.35
C VAL A 546 3.77 -14.80 -8.67
N ILE A 547 3.99 -13.90 -9.63
CA ILE A 547 3.36 -13.93 -10.96
C ILE A 547 3.77 -15.21 -11.72
N GLU A 548 5.04 -15.56 -11.71
CA GLU A 548 5.52 -16.79 -12.38
C GLU A 548 4.91 -18.05 -11.81
N LYS A 549 4.62 -18.07 -10.51
CA LYS A 549 4.05 -19.25 -9.82
C LYS A 549 2.53 -19.31 -9.84
N TYR A 550 1.86 -18.16 -9.71
CA TYR A 550 0.42 -18.10 -9.47
C TYR A 550 -0.37 -17.27 -10.49
N GLY A 551 0.32 -16.49 -11.32
CA GLY A 551 -0.28 -15.55 -12.28
C GLY A 551 -0.47 -14.12 -11.74
N ALA A 552 -0.50 -13.16 -12.65
CA ALA A 552 -0.67 -11.75 -12.33
C ALA A 552 -2.05 -11.46 -11.72
N ASP A 553 -3.11 -12.05 -12.26
CA ASP A 553 -4.48 -11.87 -11.75
C ASP A 553 -4.63 -12.32 -10.29
N THR A 554 -3.96 -13.42 -9.93
CA THR A 554 -3.95 -13.93 -8.55
C THR A 554 -3.29 -12.93 -7.60
N LEU A 555 -2.14 -12.38 -7.99
CA LEU A 555 -1.44 -11.37 -7.20
C LEU A 555 -2.28 -10.09 -7.05
N ARG A 556 -2.81 -9.57 -8.16
CA ARG A 556 -3.63 -8.36 -8.19
C ARG A 556 -4.85 -8.49 -7.27
N PHE A 557 -5.60 -9.58 -7.39
CA PHE A 557 -6.79 -9.81 -6.59
C PHE A 557 -6.47 -9.98 -5.10
N MET A 558 -5.39 -10.69 -4.76
CA MET A 558 -4.91 -10.83 -3.38
C MET A 558 -4.54 -9.48 -2.75
N LEU A 559 -3.87 -8.60 -3.51
CA LEU A 559 -3.46 -7.28 -3.02
C LEU A 559 -4.65 -6.36 -2.75
N ILE A 560 -5.76 -6.52 -3.46
CA ILE A 560 -6.95 -5.67 -3.32
C ILE A 560 -7.91 -6.21 -2.27
N THR A 561 -8.12 -7.54 -2.22
CA THR A 561 -9.08 -8.14 -1.30
C THR A 561 -8.70 -7.86 0.15
N GLY A 562 -9.61 -7.26 0.91
CA GLY A 562 -9.39 -6.87 2.31
C GLY A 562 -8.42 -5.69 2.50
N ASN A 563 -8.10 -4.95 1.43
CA ASN A 563 -7.39 -3.69 1.51
C ASN A 563 -8.38 -2.57 1.81
N THR A 564 -8.05 -1.73 2.78
CA THR A 564 -8.81 -0.54 3.15
C THR A 564 -7.95 0.70 2.88
N PRO A 565 -8.49 1.77 2.29
CA PRO A 565 -7.73 2.98 2.00
C PRO A 565 -6.93 3.50 3.19
N GLY A 566 -5.65 3.77 2.98
CA GLY A 566 -4.73 4.33 3.97
C GLY A 566 -4.26 3.38 5.08
N ASN A 567 -4.66 2.12 5.07
CA ASN A 567 -4.24 1.14 6.07
C ASN A 567 -3.18 0.18 5.52
N ASP A 568 -2.22 -0.19 6.39
CA ASP A 568 -1.22 -1.19 6.06
C ASP A 568 -1.86 -2.56 5.88
N MET A 569 -1.34 -3.35 4.98
CA MET A 569 -1.72 -4.74 4.80
C MET A 569 -0.57 -5.69 5.08
N ARG A 570 -0.89 -6.89 5.58
CA ARG A 570 0.08 -7.96 5.75
C ARG A 570 0.01 -8.95 4.60
N PHE A 571 1.16 -9.35 4.10
CA PHE A 571 1.27 -10.38 3.08
C PHE A 571 1.27 -11.77 3.74
N TYR A 572 0.38 -12.65 3.24
CA TYR A 572 0.29 -14.06 3.62
C TYR A 572 0.17 -14.93 2.37
N TRP A 573 0.90 -16.02 2.32
CA TRP A 573 0.84 -16.96 1.20
C TRP A 573 -0.53 -17.64 1.07
N GLU A 574 -1.22 -17.87 2.18
CA GLU A 574 -2.57 -18.44 2.21
C GLU A 574 -3.58 -17.56 1.47
N ARG A 575 -3.41 -16.24 1.50
CA ARG A 575 -4.23 -15.30 0.73
C ARG A 575 -3.96 -15.41 -0.77
N VAL A 576 -2.70 -15.62 -1.17
CA VAL A 576 -2.35 -15.88 -2.57
C VAL A 576 -3.01 -17.16 -3.06
N GLU A 577 -2.97 -18.23 -2.26
CA GLU A 577 -3.62 -19.50 -2.59
C GLU A 577 -5.15 -19.39 -2.66
N SER A 578 -5.76 -18.59 -1.78
CA SER A 578 -7.20 -18.30 -1.83
C SER A 578 -7.59 -17.58 -3.12
N ALA A 579 -6.81 -16.56 -3.54
CA ALA A 579 -7.05 -15.85 -4.79
C ALA A 579 -6.85 -16.75 -6.03
N ARG A 580 -5.85 -17.66 -6.01
CA ARG A 580 -5.68 -18.69 -7.04
C ARG A 580 -6.88 -19.64 -7.11
N ASN A 581 -7.40 -20.07 -5.95
CA ASN A 581 -8.56 -20.94 -5.89
C ASN A 581 -9.80 -20.25 -6.46
N PHE A 582 -9.93 -18.93 -6.23
CA PHE A 582 -10.98 -18.13 -6.85
C PHE A 582 -10.86 -18.10 -8.37
N ALA A 583 -9.67 -17.82 -8.91
CA ALA A 583 -9.41 -17.88 -10.35
C ALA A 583 -9.78 -19.24 -10.94
N ASN A 584 -9.37 -20.34 -10.29
CA ASN A 584 -9.72 -21.69 -10.70
C ASN A 584 -11.24 -21.96 -10.65
N LYS A 585 -11.95 -21.44 -9.65
CA LYS A 585 -13.41 -21.57 -9.53
C LYS A 585 -14.11 -20.92 -10.72
N ILE A 586 -13.71 -19.67 -11.05
CA ILE A 586 -14.26 -18.94 -12.21
C ILE A 586 -13.97 -19.69 -13.51
N TRP A 587 -12.74 -20.15 -13.68
CA TRP A 587 -12.32 -20.92 -14.85
C TRP A 587 -13.19 -22.17 -15.05
N ASN A 588 -13.39 -22.96 -14.00
CA ASN A 588 -14.18 -24.18 -14.06
C ASN A 588 -15.67 -23.91 -14.30
N ALA A 589 -16.22 -22.89 -13.67
CA ALA A 589 -17.60 -22.46 -13.90
C ALA A 589 -17.81 -22.00 -15.35
N SER A 590 -16.91 -21.16 -15.84
CA SER A 590 -16.94 -20.69 -17.24
C SER A 590 -16.80 -21.84 -18.23
N ARG A 591 -15.89 -22.76 -17.97
CA ARG A 591 -15.72 -23.96 -18.78
C ARG A 591 -17.01 -24.80 -18.84
N TYR A 592 -17.66 -25.02 -17.69
CA TYR A 592 -18.93 -25.73 -17.63
C TYR A 592 -20.00 -25.03 -18.46
N ILE A 593 -20.13 -23.72 -18.35
CA ILE A 593 -21.12 -22.94 -19.13
C ILE A 593 -20.81 -23.02 -20.62
N LEU A 594 -19.56 -22.82 -21.03
CA LEU A 594 -19.16 -22.84 -22.43
C LEU A 594 -19.39 -24.18 -23.10
N MET A 595 -19.18 -25.31 -22.38
CA MET A 595 -19.49 -26.66 -22.87
C MET A 595 -21.00 -26.87 -23.11
N ASN A 596 -21.86 -26.21 -22.35
CA ASN A 596 -23.31 -26.30 -22.53
C ASN A 596 -23.87 -25.31 -23.56
N LEU A 597 -23.08 -24.28 -23.95
CA LEU A 597 -23.44 -23.30 -24.98
C LEU A 597 -23.21 -23.82 -26.41
N GLU A 598 -22.67 -25.02 -26.57
CA GLU A 598 -22.51 -25.63 -27.90
C GLU A 598 -23.91 -25.85 -28.55
N GLY A 599 -24.05 -25.26 -29.77
CA GLY A 599 -25.34 -25.30 -30.47
C GLY A 599 -26.43 -24.34 -29.96
N PHE A 600 -26.12 -23.49 -28.97
CA PHE A 600 -27.06 -22.47 -28.49
C PHE A 600 -27.26 -21.36 -29.53
N ASP A 601 -28.54 -21.04 -29.80
CA ASP A 601 -28.90 -19.92 -30.69
C ASP A 601 -28.69 -18.57 -29.99
N ARG A 602 -27.66 -17.84 -30.37
CA ARG A 602 -27.32 -16.52 -29.81
C ARG A 602 -28.41 -15.45 -30.05
N ALA A 603 -29.33 -15.69 -31.01
CA ALA A 603 -30.46 -14.79 -31.29
C ALA A 603 -31.65 -15.03 -30.33
N PHE A 604 -31.66 -16.16 -29.61
CA PHE A 604 -32.71 -16.46 -28.64
C PHE A 604 -32.81 -15.38 -27.56
N ARG A 605 -34.03 -14.95 -27.29
CA ARG A 605 -34.37 -14.04 -26.18
C ARG A 605 -35.56 -14.60 -25.43
N PRO A 606 -35.45 -14.81 -24.10
CA PRO A 606 -36.57 -15.26 -23.29
C PRO A 606 -37.62 -14.15 -23.10
N GLU A 607 -38.85 -14.54 -22.96
CA GLU A 607 -39.92 -13.67 -22.51
C GLU A 607 -39.98 -13.67 -20.96
N LYS A 608 -40.63 -12.67 -20.35
CA LYS A 608 -40.78 -12.61 -18.86
C LYS A 608 -41.33 -13.91 -18.24
N ALA A 609 -42.27 -14.56 -18.93
CA ALA A 609 -42.89 -15.81 -18.48
C ALA A 609 -41.94 -17.02 -18.51
N ASP A 610 -40.81 -16.94 -19.25
CA ASP A 610 -39.86 -18.03 -19.35
C ASP A 610 -38.89 -18.10 -18.14
N TYR A 611 -38.75 -16.98 -17.40
CA TYR A 611 -37.85 -16.92 -16.27
C TYR A 611 -38.41 -17.64 -15.06
N THR A 612 -37.66 -18.60 -14.54
CA THR A 612 -37.94 -19.25 -13.27
C THR A 612 -37.64 -18.34 -12.09
N LEU A 613 -38.01 -18.75 -10.86
CA LEU A 613 -37.64 -18.05 -9.63
C LEU A 613 -36.10 -17.84 -9.54
N ALA A 614 -35.31 -18.86 -9.83
CA ALA A 614 -33.86 -18.80 -9.80
C ALA A 614 -33.29 -17.83 -10.85
N ASP A 615 -33.90 -17.73 -12.05
CA ASP A 615 -33.46 -16.82 -13.08
C ASP A 615 -33.71 -15.37 -12.65
N ARG A 616 -34.92 -15.06 -12.16
CA ARG A 616 -35.23 -13.72 -11.66
C ARG A 616 -34.34 -13.34 -10.48
N TRP A 617 -34.14 -14.28 -9.57
CA TRP A 617 -33.25 -14.07 -8.42
C TRP A 617 -31.83 -13.70 -8.84
N ILE A 618 -31.17 -14.49 -9.70
CA ILE A 618 -29.77 -14.20 -10.07
C ILE A 618 -29.63 -12.92 -10.87
N LEU A 619 -30.64 -12.57 -11.69
CA LEU A 619 -30.66 -11.30 -12.42
C LEU A 619 -30.83 -10.10 -11.47
N SER A 620 -31.69 -10.21 -10.45
CA SER A 620 -31.84 -9.20 -9.39
C SER A 620 -30.53 -9.04 -8.61
N ARG A 621 -29.93 -10.15 -8.19
CA ARG A 621 -28.65 -10.15 -7.44
C ARG A 621 -27.51 -9.55 -8.26
N PHE A 622 -27.44 -9.86 -9.55
CA PHE A 622 -26.46 -9.27 -10.45
C PHE A 622 -26.64 -7.75 -10.56
N ALA A 623 -27.86 -7.25 -10.77
CA ALA A 623 -28.14 -5.82 -10.86
C ALA A 623 -27.72 -5.07 -9.58
N ARG A 624 -28.01 -5.63 -8.40
CA ARG A 624 -27.56 -5.04 -7.12
C ARG A 624 -26.04 -5.09 -6.95
N THR A 625 -25.42 -6.18 -7.37
CA THR A 625 -23.96 -6.32 -7.31
C THR A 625 -23.28 -5.30 -8.20
N GLU A 626 -23.78 -5.11 -9.41
CA GLU A 626 -23.26 -4.10 -10.35
C GLU A 626 -23.35 -2.70 -9.76
N GLN A 627 -24.52 -2.32 -9.23
CA GLN A 627 -24.69 -1.02 -8.57
C GLN A 627 -23.73 -0.82 -7.41
N GLY A 628 -23.64 -1.79 -6.50
CA GLY A 628 -22.75 -1.71 -5.34
C GLY A 628 -21.27 -1.68 -5.70
N VAL A 629 -20.86 -2.43 -6.71
CA VAL A 629 -19.48 -2.42 -7.23
C VAL A 629 -19.16 -1.06 -7.84
N THR A 630 -20.06 -0.51 -8.66
CA THR A 630 -19.91 0.81 -9.29
C THR A 630 -19.79 1.91 -8.23
N GLU A 631 -20.69 1.92 -7.24
CA GLU A 631 -20.63 2.89 -6.13
C GLU A 631 -19.34 2.77 -5.30
N SER A 632 -18.87 1.55 -5.05
CA SER A 632 -17.65 1.32 -4.31
C SER A 632 -16.42 1.81 -5.08
N LEU A 633 -16.36 1.58 -6.40
CA LEU A 633 -15.29 2.10 -7.25
C LEU A 633 -15.28 3.64 -7.31
N ASP A 634 -16.45 4.26 -7.42
CA ASP A 634 -16.61 5.73 -7.43
C ASP A 634 -16.18 6.36 -6.09
N LYS A 635 -16.27 5.60 -4.98
CA LYS A 635 -15.83 6.00 -3.63
C LYS A 635 -14.39 5.59 -3.31
N PHE A 636 -13.66 5.02 -4.25
CA PHE A 636 -12.31 4.45 -4.04
C PHE A 636 -12.26 3.27 -3.03
N GLU A 637 -13.36 2.59 -2.81
CA GLU A 637 -13.46 1.41 -1.95
C GLU A 637 -13.19 0.12 -2.75
N LEU A 638 -12.02 0.06 -3.40
CA LEU A 638 -11.68 -1.00 -4.35
C LEU A 638 -11.69 -2.41 -3.72
N GLY A 639 -11.30 -2.50 -2.45
CA GLY A 639 -11.33 -3.75 -1.70
C GLY A 639 -12.75 -4.27 -1.49
N GLU A 640 -13.71 -3.38 -1.24
CA GLU A 640 -15.12 -3.70 -1.08
C GLU A 640 -15.74 -4.12 -2.43
N ALA A 641 -15.44 -3.40 -3.50
CA ALA A 641 -15.86 -3.77 -4.85
C ALA A 641 -15.39 -5.20 -5.21
N GLY A 642 -14.12 -5.51 -4.95
CA GLY A 642 -13.58 -6.86 -5.16
C GLY A 642 -14.26 -7.93 -4.30
N ARG A 643 -14.60 -7.61 -3.04
CA ARG A 643 -15.32 -8.50 -2.13
C ARG A 643 -16.75 -8.81 -2.64
N MET A 644 -17.47 -7.78 -3.09
CA MET A 644 -18.83 -7.96 -3.64
C MET A 644 -18.82 -8.86 -4.88
N ILE A 645 -17.86 -8.66 -5.79
CA ILE A 645 -17.72 -9.52 -6.98
C ILE A 645 -17.40 -10.97 -6.57
N TYR A 646 -16.50 -11.15 -5.59
CA TYR A 646 -16.15 -12.47 -5.07
C TYR A 646 -17.38 -13.19 -4.48
N GLU A 647 -18.14 -12.51 -3.62
CA GLU A 647 -19.32 -13.09 -2.95
C GLU A 647 -20.38 -13.46 -3.96
N PHE A 648 -20.68 -12.59 -4.91
CA PHE A 648 -21.64 -12.88 -5.97
C PHE A 648 -21.21 -14.10 -6.81
N LEU A 649 -19.96 -14.08 -7.32
CA LEU A 649 -19.47 -15.17 -8.17
C LEU A 649 -19.37 -16.49 -7.43
N TRP A 650 -18.80 -16.48 -6.23
CA TRP A 650 -18.56 -17.73 -5.49
C TRP A 650 -19.84 -18.28 -4.86
N ASN A 651 -20.50 -17.45 -4.03
CA ASN A 651 -21.57 -17.90 -3.15
C ASN A 651 -22.96 -17.93 -3.82
N GLU A 652 -23.18 -17.10 -4.87
CA GLU A 652 -24.51 -17.01 -5.50
C GLU A 652 -24.51 -17.65 -6.88
N PHE A 653 -23.63 -17.22 -7.79
CA PHE A 653 -23.62 -17.71 -9.15
C PHE A 653 -23.10 -19.15 -9.26
N CYS A 654 -21.90 -19.44 -8.69
CA CYS A 654 -21.31 -20.78 -8.81
C CYS A 654 -21.96 -21.82 -7.90
N ASP A 655 -22.20 -21.50 -6.62
CA ASP A 655 -22.66 -22.49 -5.64
C ASP A 655 -24.17 -22.74 -5.73
N TRP A 656 -24.92 -21.77 -6.25
CA TRP A 656 -26.37 -21.90 -6.34
C TRP A 656 -26.89 -21.89 -7.77
N TYR A 657 -26.71 -20.79 -8.50
CA TYR A 657 -27.44 -20.64 -9.76
C TYR A 657 -27.04 -21.72 -10.79
N ILE A 658 -25.73 -21.96 -10.99
CA ILE A 658 -25.24 -23.00 -11.90
C ILE A 658 -25.84 -24.36 -11.51
N GLU A 659 -25.87 -24.69 -10.23
CA GLU A 659 -26.44 -25.98 -9.74
C GLU A 659 -27.93 -26.08 -10.01
N LEU A 660 -28.70 -25.00 -9.77
CA LEU A 660 -30.14 -24.95 -10.01
C LEU A 660 -30.52 -25.08 -11.50
N THR A 661 -29.61 -24.68 -12.42
CA THR A 661 -29.86 -24.80 -13.87
C THR A 661 -29.67 -26.23 -14.40
N LYS A 662 -28.92 -27.09 -13.70
CA LYS A 662 -28.53 -28.42 -14.24
C LYS A 662 -29.73 -29.28 -14.69
N ALA A 663 -30.80 -29.29 -13.94
CA ALA A 663 -31.99 -30.03 -14.29
C ALA A 663 -32.55 -29.63 -15.67
N ARG A 664 -32.60 -28.32 -15.95
CA ARG A 664 -33.07 -27.77 -17.24
C ARG A 664 -32.06 -27.99 -18.37
N LEU A 665 -30.75 -27.89 -18.07
CA LEU A 665 -29.69 -28.09 -19.08
C LEU A 665 -29.67 -29.54 -19.63
N TYR A 666 -30.01 -30.50 -18.79
CA TYR A 666 -30.07 -31.92 -19.18
C TYR A 666 -31.46 -32.41 -19.66
N ASP A 667 -32.48 -31.54 -19.53
CA ASP A 667 -33.80 -31.84 -20.07
C ASP A 667 -33.80 -31.71 -21.59
N LYS A 668 -34.02 -32.79 -22.29
CA LYS A 668 -34.06 -32.87 -23.76
C LYS A 668 -35.42 -32.51 -24.32
N GLU A 669 -36.47 -32.54 -23.51
CA GLU A 669 -37.83 -32.33 -23.94
C GLU A 669 -38.22 -30.84 -23.91
N ASN A 670 -37.77 -30.10 -22.90
CA ASN A 670 -38.09 -28.70 -22.77
C ASN A 670 -36.95 -27.76 -23.27
N VAL A 671 -36.84 -27.70 -24.59
CA VAL A 671 -35.81 -26.90 -25.26
C VAL A 671 -35.90 -25.41 -24.89
N ARG A 672 -37.10 -24.86 -24.66
CA ARG A 672 -37.27 -23.43 -24.29
C ARG A 672 -36.73 -23.15 -22.89
N ALA A 673 -37.01 -23.98 -21.91
CA ALA A 673 -36.47 -23.87 -20.55
C ALA A 673 -34.92 -23.98 -20.54
N LYS A 674 -34.39 -24.91 -21.32
CA LYS A 674 -32.93 -25.06 -21.51
C LYS A 674 -32.32 -23.81 -22.09
N ASN A 675 -32.90 -23.27 -23.18
CA ASN A 675 -32.36 -22.06 -23.85
C ASN A 675 -32.46 -20.82 -22.93
N THR A 676 -33.53 -20.71 -22.12
CA THR A 676 -33.64 -19.66 -21.11
C THR A 676 -32.51 -19.75 -20.08
N ALA A 677 -32.22 -20.94 -19.56
CA ALA A 677 -31.12 -21.15 -18.61
C ALA A 677 -29.76 -20.79 -19.26
N LEU A 678 -29.50 -21.19 -20.50
CA LEU A 678 -28.27 -20.86 -21.22
C LEU A 678 -28.13 -19.36 -21.51
N TYR A 679 -29.24 -18.70 -21.83
CA TYR A 679 -29.26 -17.26 -22.00
C TYR A 679 -28.86 -16.53 -20.71
N VAL A 680 -29.50 -16.87 -19.57
CA VAL A 680 -29.20 -16.20 -18.29
C VAL A 680 -27.78 -16.54 -17.82
N LEU A 681 -27.33 -17.80 -17.93
CA LEU A 681 -25.96 -18.19 -17.60
C LEU A 681 -24.93 -17.38 -18.41
N SER A 682 -25.14 -17.25 -19.73
CA SER A 682 -24.20 -16.50 -20.58
C SER A 682 -24.25 -15.00 -20.31
N TYR A 683 -25.44 -14.45 -20.09
CA TYR A 683 -25.63 -13.02 -19.78
C TYR A 683 -24.97 -12.63 -18.46
N VAL A 684 -25.24 -13.39 -17.39
CA VAL A 684 -24.65 -13.11 -16.07
C VAL A 684 -23.14 -13.30 -16.11
N LEU A 685 -22.64 -14.37 -16.73
CA LEU A 685 -21.20 -14.61 -16.84
C LEU A 685 -20.51 -13.47 -17.60
N GLU A 686 -20.99 -13.11 -18.78
CA GLU A 686 -20.39 -12.07 -19.62
C GLU A 686 -20.31 -10.72 -18.91
N ASN A 687 -21.41 -10.31 -18.26
CA ASN A 687 -21.45 -9.04 -17.55
C ASN A 687 -20.59 -9.05 -16.26
N THR A 688 -20.56 -10.19 -15.57
CA THR A 688 -19.69 -10.32 -14.37
C THR A 688 -18.21 -10.35 -14.74
N LEU A 689 -17.83 -10.92 -15.89
CA LEU A 689 -16.46 -10.82 -16.40
C LEU A 689 -16.06 -9.37 -16.65
N ARG A 690 -16.97 -8.52 -17.13
CA ARG A 690 -16.71 -7.07 -17.29
C ARG A 690 -16.52 -6.37 -15.95
N LEU A 691 -17.32 -6.67 -14.92
CA LEU A 691 -17.12 -6.17 -13.54
C LEU A 691 -15.76 -6.59 -12.97
N LEU A 692 -15.35 -7.83 -13.22
CA LEU A 692 -14.11 -8.41 -12.70
C LEU A 692 -12.87 -7.96 -13.47
N HIS A 693 -13.03 -7.52 -14.74
CA HIS A 693 -11.89 -7.24 -15.64
C HIS A 693 -10.87 -6.25 -15.04
N PRO A 694 -11.22 -5.16 -14.39
CA PRO A 694 -10.23 -4.27 -13.76
C PRO A 694 -9.34 -4.98 -12.72
N PHE A 695 -9.85 -6.01 -12.06
CA PHE A 695 -9.17 -6.75 -10.99
C PHE A 695 -8.33 -7.91 -11.53
N MET A 696 -8.90 -8.68 -12.47
CA MET A 696 -8.31 -9.91 -13.02
C MET A 696 -8.34 -9.87 -14.57
N PRO A 697 -7.52 -8.99 -15.17
CA PRO A 697 -7.65 -8.68 -16.60
C PRO A 697 -7.37 -9.84 -17.54
N PHE A 698 -6.44 -10.71 -17.23
CA PHE A 698 -6.02 -11.79 -18.13
C PHE A 698 -7.01 -12.96 -18.16
N LEU A 699 -7.46 -13.40 -16.99
CA LEU A 699 -8.48 -14.45 -16.86
C LEU A 699 -9.77 -14.05 -17.57
N THR A 700 -10.20 -12.81 -17.33
CA THR A 700 -11.45 -12.29 -17.89
C THR A 700 -11.37 -12.13 -19.39
N GLU A 701 -10.25 -11.64 -19.94
CA GLU A 701 -10.03 -11.56 -21.39
C GLU A 701 -10.09 -12.96 -22.04
N GLU A 702 -9.35 -13.95 -21.50
CA GLU A 702 -9.30 -15.30 -22.05
C GLU A 702 -10.67 -15.98 -22.08
N ILE A 703 -11.50 -15.80 -21.03
CA ILE A 703 -12.85 -16.37 -20.98
C ILE A 703 -13.79 -15.57 -21.88
N TRP A 704 -13.74 -14.23 -21.83
CA TRP A 704 -14.66 -13.34 -22.55
C TRP A 704 -14.58 -13.54 -24.08
N GLN A 705 -13.38 -13.77 -24.61
CA GLN A 705 -13.20 -14.08 -26.02
C GLN A 705 -13.94 -15.34 -26.50
N LYS A 706 -14.39 -16.18 -25.57
CA LYS A 706 -15.09 -17.45 -25.84
C LYS A 706 -16.58 -17.40 -25.53
N VAL A 707 -16.98 -16.52 -24.63
CA VAL A 707 -18.41 -16.29 -24.29
C VAL A 707 -19.08 -15.48 -25.40
N PRO A 708 -20.38 -15.70 -25.66
CA PRO A 708 -21.15 -14.81 -26.52
C PRO A 708 -21.10 -13.36 -26.00
N HIS A 709 -20.53 -12.46 -26.76
CA HIS A 709 -20.38 -11.04 -26.43
C HIS A 709 -20.62 -10.14 -27.66
N ASP A 710 -20.64 -8.84 -27.45
CA ASP A 710 -20.75 -7.87 -28.52
C ASP A 710 -19.46 -7.81 -29.33
N THR A 711 -19.50 -8.32 -30.58
CA THR A 711 -18.34 -8.41 -31.48
C THR A 711 -17.83 -7.06 -31.99
N ARG A 712 -18.50 -5.95 -31.67
CA ARG A 712 -17.97 -4.60 -31.97
C ARG A 712 -16.71 -4.32 -31.16
N PHE A 713 -16.56 -4.95 -30.00
CA PHE A 713 -15.39 -4.82 -29.14
C PHE A 713 -14.43 -6.00 -29.37
N PRO A 714 -13.18 -5.74 -29.85
CA PRO A 714 -12.18 -6.79 -30.01
C PRO A 714 -11.55 -7.25 -28.69
N SER A 715 -11.76 -6.55 -27.61
CA SER A 715 -11.26 -6.85 -26.25
C SER A 715 -12.25 -6.39 -25.19
N ILE A 716 -12.35 -7.16 -24.10
CA ILE A 716 -13.11 -6.77 -22.92
C ILE A 716 -12.61 -5.45 -22.30
N MET A 717 -11.33 -5.13 -22.47
CA MET A 717 -10.70 -3.92 -21.94
C MET A 717 -11.35 -2.62 -22.44
N ILE A 718 -11.89 -2.64 -23.64
CA ILE A 718 -12.54 -1.49 -24.29
C ILE A 718 -14.04 -1.70 -24.48
N ALA A 719 -14.59 -2.77 -23.91
CA ALA A 719 -16.04 -2.97 -23.82
C ALA A 719 -16.66 -2.01 -22.81
N ASP A 720 -17.93 -1.68 -23.02
CA ASP A 720 -18.66 -0.80 -22.12
C ASP A 720 -18.78 -1.41 -20.72
N TRP A 721 -18.64 -0.57 -19.67
CA TRP A 721 -18.94 -0.99 -18.30
C TRP A 721 -20.37 -1.54 -18.22
N PRO A 722 -20.60 -2.70 -17.61
CA PRO A 722 -21.94 -3.29 -17.56
C PRO A 722 -22.89 -2.36 -16.81
N LYS A 723 -24.14 -2.36 -17.26
CA LYS A 723 -25.22 -1.69 -16.58
C LYS A 723 -26.26 -2.74 -16.23
N GLY A 724 -26.45 -2.98 -14.95
CA GLY A 724 -27.55 -3.82 -14.47
C GLY A 724 -28.87 -3.17 -14.87
N ASP A 725 -29.81 -4.00 -15.34
CA ASP A 725 -31.17 -3.52 -15.59
C ASP A 725 -31.92 -3.46 -14.25
N GLU A 726 -32.15 -2.25 -13.75
CA GLU A 726 -32.89 -2.02 -12.49
C GLU A 726 -34.28 -2.67 -12.51
N ALA A 727 -34.86 -2.91 -13.69
CA ALA A 727 -36.12 -3.61 -13.81
C ALA A 727 -36.08 -5.07 -13.36
N PHE A 728 -34.88 -5.65 -13.17
CA PHE A 728 -34.67 -6.99 -12.59
C PHE A 728 -34.63 -6.97 -11.06
N ILE A 729 -34.46 -5.83 -10.40
CA ILE A 729 -34.41 -5.76 -8.94
C ILE A 729 -35.82 -6.09 -8.38
N ASP A 730 -35.88 -7.17 -7.59
CA ASP A 730 -37.11 -7.73 -7.08
C ASP A 730 -36.90 -8.31 -5.68
N ASP A 731 -37.24 -7.53 -4.66
CA ASP A 731 -37.10 -7.90 -3.25
C ASP A 731 -37.90 -9.14 -2.87
N GLU A 732 -39.07 -9.30 -3.46
CA GLU A 732 -39.93 -10.47 -3.18
C GLU A 732 -39.32 -11.74 -3.72
N THR A 733 -38.82 -11.71 -4.96
CA THR A 733 -38.06 -12.82 -5.57
C THR A 733 -36.81 -13.19 -4.76
N GLU A 734 -36.07 -12.18 -4.26
CA GLU A 734 -34.90 -12.42 -3.43
C GLU A 734 -35.26 -13.06 -2.08
N ALA A 735 -36.32 -12.60 -1.42
CA ALA A 735 -36.79 -13.17 -0.17
C ALA A 735 -37.26 -14.62 -0.34
N GLN A 736 -38.06 -14.89 -1.40
CA GLN A 736 -38.54 -16.21 -1.73
C GLN A 736 -37.39 -17.21 -2.00
N MET A 737 -36.40 -16.78 -2.80
CA MET A 737 -35.23 -17.62 -3.09
C MET A 737 -34.35 -17.83 -1.87
N THR A 738 -34.22 -16.85 -0.99
CA THR A 738 -33.50 -16.95 0.28
C THR A 738 -34.15 -18.03 1.16
N ALA A 739 -35.49 -18.03 1.28
CA ALA A 739 -36.20 -19.06 2.04
C ALA A 739 -35.94 -20.46 1.50
N VAL A 740 -35.96 -20.62 0.16
CA VAL A 740 -35.66 -21.90 -0.49
C VAL A 740 -34.21 -22.35 -0.21
N MET A 741 -33.22 -21.42 -0.36
CA MET A 741 -31.81 -21.74 -0.14
C MET A 741 -31.51 -22.10 1.32
N GLU A 742 -32.06 -21.34 2.28
CA GLU A 742 -31.87 -21.62 3.70
C GLU A 742 -32.54 -22.96 4.10
N THR A 743 -33.70 -23.28 3.54
CA THR A 743 -34.32 -24.59 3.72
C THR A 743 -33.44 -25.72 3.20
N ILE A 744 -32.89 -25.59 1.98
CA ILE A 744 -31.97 -26.56 1.39
C ILE A 744 -30.70 -26.73 2.26
N LYS A 745 -30.13 -25.65 2.76
CA LYS A 745 -28.97 -25.70 3.68
C LYS A 745 -29.30 -26.42 4.96
N THR A 746 -30.44 -26.12 5.55
CA THR A 746 -30.90 -26.76 6.79
C THR A 746 -31.14 -28.26 6.59
N VAL A 747 -31.81 -28.68 5.51
CA VAL A 747 -31.98 -30.13 5.18
C VAL A 747 -30.61 -30.79 5.01
N ARG A 748 -29.66 -30.17 4.30
CA ARG A 748 -28.30 -30.71 4.14
C ARG A 748 -27.59 -30.90 5.49
N ASN A 749 -27.71 -29.91 6.39
CA ASN A 749 -27.11 -29.96 7.72
C ASN A 749 -27.75 -31.10 8.56
N LEU A 750 -29.09 -31.20 8.61
CA LEU A 750 -29.78 -32.30 9.31
C LEU A 750 -29.37 -33.67 8.77
N ARG A 751 -29.25 -33.80 7.44
CA ARG A 751 -28.76 -35.03 6.81
C ARG A 751 -27.31 -35.37 7.19
N ALA A 752 -26.43 -34.32 7.25
CA ALA A 752 -25.03 -34.49 7.65
C ALA A 752 -24.91 -34.92 9.12
N GLU A 753 -25.73 -34.35 10.00
CA GLU A 753 -25.77 -34.70 11.43
C GLU A 753 -26.14 -36.17 11.67
N VAL A 754 -27.02 -36.72 10.83
CA VAL A 754 -27.41 -38.16 10.92
C VAL A 754 -26.52 -39.07 10.06
N GLY A 755 -25.52 -38.53 9.38
CA GLY A 755 -24.59 -39.29 8.56
C GLY A 755 -25.23 -39.88 7.28
N ALA A 756 -26.30 -39.29 6.78
CA ALA A 756 -26.99 -39.76 5.57
C ALA A 756 -26.06 -39.64 4.33
N ALA A 757 -26.03 -40.66 3.50
CA ALA A 757 -25.26 -40.67 2.27
C ALA A 757 -25.74 -39.52 1.33
N PRO A 758 -24.83 -38.78 0.66
CA PRO A 758 -25.23 -37.64 -0.19
C PRO A 758 -26.25 -37.96 -1.28
N GLY A 759 -26.19 -39.17 -1.87
CA GLY A 759 -27.11 -39.60 -2.94
C GLY A 759 -28.38 -40.32 -2.46
N HIS A 760 -28.49 -40.57 -1.15
CA HIS A 760 -29.70 -41.26 -0.63
C HIS A 760 -30.87 -40.27 -0.56
N ARG A 761 -31.95 -40.54 -1.29
CA ARG A 761 -33.16 -39.69 -1.25
C ARG A 761 -33.98 -40.05 -0.01
N SER A 762 -34.53 -39.01 0.62
CA SER A 762 -35.34 -39.13 1.81
C SER A 762 -36.51 -38.17 1.80
N GLU A 763 -37.58 -38.58 2.46
CA GLU A 763 -38.71 -37.69 2.69
C GLU A 763 -38.27 -36.48 3.50
N VAL A 764 -38.79 -35.30 3.11
CA VAL A 764 -38.68 -34.05 3.86
C VAL A 764 -40.07 -33.48 4.00
N MET A 765 -40.47 -33.21 5.23
CA MET A 765 -41.77 -32.60 5.52
C MET A 765 -41.58 -31.14 5.89
N LEU A 766 -42.35 -30.25 5.32
CA LEU A 766 -42.29 -28.82 5.51
C LEU A 766 -43.59 -28.27 6.07
N HIS A 767 -43.48 -27.47 7.13
CA HIS A 767 -44.60 -26.71 7.68
C HIS A 767 -44.28 -25.23 7.57
N PHE A 768 -45.19 -24.42 7.06
CA PHE A 768 -44.96 -23.00 6.80
C PHE A 768 -45.58 -22.14 7.90
N THR A 769 -44.77 -21.35 8.57
CA THR A 769 -45.24 -20.34 9.53
C THR A 769 -45.68 -19.05 8.84
N GLU A 770 -45.30 -18.87 7.57
CA GLU A 770 -45.69 -17.75 6.70
C GLU A 770 -46.50 -18.28 5.51
N SER A 771 -47.76 -17.87 5.40
CA SER A 771 -48.70 -18.36 4.39
C SER A 771 -48.30 -18.14 2.93
N GLY A 772 -47.49 -17.12 2.66
CA GLY A 772 -46.99 -16.78 1.32
C GLY A 772 -45.93 -17.73 0.75
N LEU A 773 -45.29 -18.57 1.58
CA LEU A 773 -44.20 -19.45 1.15
C LEU A 773 -44.67 -20.76 0.55
N HIS A 774 -45.82 -21.30 0.99
CA HIS A 774 -46.33 -22.58 0.50
C HIS A 774 -46.45 -22.64 -1.04
N PRO A 775 -47.01 -21.65 -1.75
CA PRO A 775 -47.08 -21.71 -3.22
C PRO A 775 -45.72 -21.72 -3.89
N VAL A 776 -44.75 -21.01 -3.30
CA VAL A 776 -43.37 -20.93 -3.80
C VAL A 776 -42.70 -22.31 -3.77
N PHE A 777 -42.77 -22.98 -2.63
CA PHE A 777 -42.19 -24.32 -2.46
C PHE A 777 -42.92 -25.37 -3.27
N ALA A 778 -44.26 -25.26 -3.40
CA ALA A 778 -45.06 -26.16 -4.23
C ALA A 778 -44.68 -26.09 -5.72
N ALA A 779 -44.40 -24.86 -6.22
CA ALA A 779 -43.96 -24.65 -7.60
C ALA A 779 -42.50 -25.09 -7.86
N HIS A 780 -41.69 -25.14 -6.80
CA HIS A 780 -40.25 -25.30 -6.93
C HIS A 780 -39.65 -26.47 -6.14
N GLN A 781 -40.46 -27.52 -5.87
CA GLN A 781 -40.02 -28.74 -5.18
C GLN A 781 -38.77 -29.37 -5.82
N GLY A 782 -38.60 -29.24 -7.14
CA GLY A 782 -37.46 -29.75 -7.87
C GLY A 782 -36.12 -29.23 -7.38
N TYR A 783 -36.07 -28.01 -6.76
CA TYR A 783 -34.83 -27.49 -6.18
C TYR A 783 -34.41 -28.27 -4.93
N LEU A 784 -35.38 -28.63 -4.05
CA LEU A 784 -35.12 -29.47 -2.86
C LEU A 784 -34.74 -30.90 -3.26
N GLN A 785 -35.44 -31.45 -4.26
CA GLN A 785 -35.15 -32.80 -4.79
C GLN A 785 -33.71 -32.85 -5.37
N ALA A 786 -33.31 -31.85 -6.15
CA ALA A 786 -32.02 -31.83 -6.80
C ALA A 786 -30.86 -31.52 -5.83
N LEU A 787 -31.06 -30.57 -4.93
CA LEU A 787 -29.96 -29.99 -4.14
C LEU A 787 -29.92 -30.51 -2.70
N ALA A 788 -31.02 -31.04 -2.16
CA ALA A 788 -31.09 -31.59 -0.80
C ALA A 788 -31.39 -33.10 -0.76
N ALA A 789 -31.53 -33.75 -1.92
CA ALA A 789 -31.99 -35.14 -2.06
C ALA A 789 -33.30 -35.41 -1.28
N ALA A 790 -34.18 -34.40 -1.26
CA ALA A 790 -35.47 -34.42 -0.60
C ALA A 790 -36.51 -35.02 -1.56
N ASP A 791 -36.87 -36.31 -1.37
CA ASP A 791 -37.84 -36.99 -2.25
C ASP A 791 -38.52 -38.14 -1.49
N PRO A 792 -39.83 -38.05 -1.20
CA PRO A 792 -40.75 -36.94 -1.53
C PRO A 792 -40.58 -35.68 -0.64
N VAL A 793 -41.12 -34.57 -1.14
CA VAL A 793 -41.32 -33.35 -0.34
C VAL A 793 -42.78 -33.29 0.03
N THR A 794 -43.09 -33.33 1.31
CA THR A 794 -44.46 -33.36 1.85
C THR A 794 -44.77 -32.03 2.55
N PHE A 795 -45.94 -31.44 2.29
CA PHE A 795 -46.35 -30.19 2.95
C PHE A 795 -47.36 -30.49 4.07
N LEU A 796 -47.04 -30.09 5.28
CA LEU A 796 -47.89 -30.28 6.45
C LEU A 796 -48.95 -29.17 6.53
N ALA A 797 -50.15 -29.52 6.92
CA ALA A 797 -51.20 -28.57 7.22
C ALA A 797 -50.92 -27.86 8.56
N ASP A 798 -51.51 -26.67 8.78
CA ASP A 798 -51.28 -25.86 9.99
C ASP A 798 -51.68 -26.57 11.29
N ASP A 799 -52.64 -27.55 11.22
CA ASP A 799 -53.12 -28.37 12.32
C ASP A 799 -52.47 -29.76 12.39
N ALA A 800 -51.49 -30.05 11.54
CA ALA A 800 -50.84 -31.37 11.51
C ALA A 800 -49.98 -31.59 12.78
N GLU A 801 -50.07 -32.77 13.34
CA GLU A 801 -49.17 -33.20 14.39
C GLU A 801 -47.74 -33.29 13.86
N LYS A 802 -46.78 -32.80 14.67
CA LYS A 802 -45.36 -32.90 14.31
C LYS A 802 -44.97 -34.39 14.25
N PRO A 803 -44.23 -34.82 13.21
CA PRO A 803 -43.85 -36.19 13.06
C PRO A 803 -42.96 -36.69 14.20
N ASP A 804 -43.32 -37.80 14.79
CA ASP A 804 -42.45 -38.50 15.74
C ASP A 804 -41.21 -39.05 15.03
N ASN A 805 -40.10 -39.15 15.76
CA ASN A 805 -38.83 -39.71 15.24
C ASN A 805 -38.29 -38.98 13.97
N ALA A 806 -38.37 -37.66 13.96
CA ALA A 806 -37.83 -36.84 12.91
C ALA A 806 -36.79 -35.83 13.47
N MET A 807 -35.70 -35.64 12.74
CA MET A 807 -34.86 -34.44 12.99
C MET A 807 -35.62 -33.18 12.57
N SER A 808 -35.49 -32.10 13.33
CA SER A 808 -36.20 -30.88 13.03
C SER A 808 -35.24 -29.70 12.92
N GLY A 809 -35.57 -28.73 12.06
CA GLY A 809 -34.90 -27.48 11.91
C GLY A 809 -35.87 -26.39 11.50
N ILE A 810 -35.42 -25.13 11.64
CA ILE A 810 -36.20 -23.94 11.24
C ILE A 810 -35.33 -23.08 10.37
N ALA A 811 -35.86 -22.64 9.25
CA ALA A 811 -35.20 -21.73 8.33
C ALA A 811 -36.22 -20.81 7.66
N ALA A 812 -35.99 -19.47 7.74
CA ALA A 812 -36.74 -18.47 6.99
C ALA A 812 -38.27 -18.68 6.92
N GLY A 813 -38.92 -18.90 8.06
CA GLY A 813 -40.39 -19.11 8.12
C GLY A 813 -40.86 -20.53 7.73
N VAL A 814 -39.94 -21.51 7.65
CA VAL A 814 -40.26 -22.92 7.35
C VAL A 814 -39.74 -23.81 8.48
N GLU A 815 -40.64 -24.59 9.10
CA GLU A 815 -40.25 -25.70 9.96
C GLU A 815 -40.00 -26.93 9.09
N ILE A 816 -38.88 -27.59 9.29
CA ILE A 816 -38.38 -28.68 8.47
C ILE A 816 -38.32 -29.94 9.33
N PHE A 817 -38.89 -31.00 8.87
CA PHE A 817 -38.81 -32.31 9.54
C PHE A 817 -38.21 -33.34 8.59
N LEU A 818 -37.21 -34.06 9.07
CA LEU A 818 -36.54 -35.12 8.35
C LEU A 818 -36.77 -36.44 9.09
N PRO A 819 -37.75 -37.28 8.64
CA PRO A 819 -38.01 -38.56 9.25
C PRO A 819 -36.78 -39.47 9.21
N LEU A 820 -36.43 -40.10 10.33
CA LEU A 820 -35.25 -40.96 10.46
C LEU A 820 -35.44 -42.36 9.90
N LYS A 821 -36.68 -42.77 9.74
CA LYS A 821 -37.02 -44.10 9.22
C LYS A 821 -36.52 -44.31 7.79
N GLY A 822 -35.63 -45.29 7.60
CA GLY A 822 -35.05 -45.62 6.32
C GLY A 822 -33.86 -44.73 5.92
N LEU A 823 -33.57 -43.65 6.68
CA LEU A 823 -32.46 -42.74 6.41
C LEU A 823 -31.15 -43.22 7.06
N ILE A 824 -31.26 -43.88 8.19
CA ILE A 824 -30.15 -44.38 8.98
C ILE A 824 -30.14 -45.90 8.88
N ASP A 825 -29.01 -46.48 8.54
CA ASP A 825 -28.74 -47.89 8.81
C ASP A 825 -28.49 -48.01 10.32
N VAL A 826 -29.61 -48.30 11.04
CA VAL A 826 -29.64 -48.30 12.51
C VAL A 826 -28.56 -49.22 13.07
N GLU A 827 -28.33 -50.37 12.44
CA GLU A 827 -27.32 -51.34 12.89
C GLU A 827 -25.91 -50.82 12.68
N LYS A 828 -25.63 -50.21 11.54
CA LYS A 828 -24.32 -49.66 11.20
C LYS A 828 -23.99 -48.40 12.04
N GLU A 829 -24.99 -47.54 12.24
CA GLU A 829 -24.82 -46.33 13.04
C GLU A 829 -24.69 -46.63 14.53
N THR A 830 -25.48 -47.55 15.05
CA THR A 830 -25.35 -48.07 16.42
C THR A 830 -23.97 -48.67 16.64
N ASN A 831 -23.48 -49.46 15.69
CA ASN A 831 -22.12 -50.02 15.75
C ASN A 831 -21.02 -48.94 15.68
N ARG A 832 -21.24 -47.86 14.94
CA ARG A 832 -20.32 -46.71 14.88
C ARG A 832 -20.29 -45.97 16.21
N LEU A 833 -21.47 -45.65 16.72
CA LEU A 833 -21.64 -44.96 18.00
C LEU A 833 -21.10 -45.76 19.19
N GLN A 834 -21.32 -47.10 19.15
CA GLN A 834 -20.77 -48.02 20.16
C GLN A 834 -19.24 -47.96 20.16
N LYS A 835 -18.60 -47.94 18.99
CA LYS A 835 -17.12 -47.78 18.87
C LYS A 835 -16.64 -46.43 19.36
N GLU A 836 -17.43 -45.42 19.16
CA GLU A 836 -17.14 -44.05 19.65
C GLU A 836 -17.27 -44.00 21.17
N LEU A 837 -18.33 -44.60 21.71
CA LEU A 837 -18.56 -44.75 23.16
C LEU A 837 -17.39 -45.47 23.82
N ASP A 838 -16.94 -46.57 23.24
CA ASP A 838 -15.80 -47.36 23.75
C ASP A 838 -14.50 -46.54 23.76
N LYS A 839 -14.32 -45.67 22.79
CA LYS A 839 -13.17 -44.74 22.76
C LYS A 839 -13.28 -43.67 23.84
N LEU A 840 -14.44 -43.04 23.97
CA LEU A 840 -14.69 -42.04 25.00
C LEU A 840 -14.49 -42.60 26.40
N GLU A 841 -14.99 -43.81 26.65
CA GLU A 841 -14.82 -44.53 27.93
C GLU A 841 -13.35 -44.80 28.25
N LYS A 842 -12.56 -45.19 27.24
CA LYS A 842 -11.12 -45.37 27.40
C LYS A 842 -10.41 -44.05 27.78
N GLU A 843 -10.76 -42.95 27.11
CA GLU A 843 -10.19 -41.65 27.41
C GLU A 843 -10.64 -41.13 28.78
N ILE A 844 -11.92 -41.27 29.15
CA ILE A 844 -12.44 -40.93 30.48
C ILE A 844 -11.68 -41.71 31.55
N LYS A 845 -11.57 -43.04 31.37
CA LYS A 845 -10.83 -43.91 32.30
C LYS A 845 -9.36 -43.50 32.43
N ARG A 846 -8.71 -43.15 31.35
CA ARG A 846 -7.33 -42.67 31.32
C ARG A 846 -7.18 -41.37 32.11
N LEU A 847 -8.06 -40.39 31.84
CA LEU A 847 -8.03 -39.09 32.47
C LEU A 847 -8.41 -39.16 33.98
N THR A 848 -9.41 -39.95 34.31
CA THR A 848 -9.81 -40.21 35.71
C THR A 848 -8.68 -40.88 36.47
N GLY A 849 -8.00 -41.85 35.89
CA GLY A 849 -6.83 -42.47 36.47
C GLY A 849 -5.64 -41.51 36.64
N LYS A 850 -5.45 -40.60 35.68
CA LYS A 850 -4.42 -39.55 35.78
C LYS A 850 -4.74 -38.53 36.86
N LEU A 851 -5.99 -38.11 36.98
CA LEU A 851 -6.48 -37.16 38.01
C LEU A 851 -6.66 -37.76 39.37
N SER A 852 -6.71 -39.09 39.53
CA SER A 852 -6.72 -39.82 40.79
C SER A 852 -5.28 -40.09 41.32
N ASN A 853 -4.26 -39.87 40.52
CA ASN A 853 -2.89 -40.10 40.91
C ASN A 853 -2.35 -38.93 41.76
N GLU A 854 -2.22 -39.14 43.09
CA GLU A 854 -1.69 -38.11 44.01
C GLU A 854 -0.30 -37.63 43.63
N GLY A 855 0.54 -38.42 43.00
CA GLY A 855 1.86 -38.05 42.55
C GLY A 855 1.82 -37.07 41.36
N PHE A 856 0.80 -37.21 40.51
CA PHE A 856 0.56 -36.26 39.41
C PHE A 856 0.02 -34.94 39.96
N LEU A 857 -0.98 -34.98 40.83
CA LEU A 857 -1.61 -33.78 41.42
C LEU A 857 -0.63 -32.92 42.24
N ARG A 858 0.39 -33.55 42.86
CA ARG A 858 1.42 -32.82 43.63
C ARG A 858 2.53 -32.22 42.78
N LYS A 859 2.76 -32.74 41.53
CA LYS A 859 3.90 -32.34 40.69
C LYS A 859 3.50 -31.50 39.48
N ALA A 860 2.26 -31.56 39.04
CA ALA A 860 1.81 -30.85 37.84
C ALA A 860 1.38 -29.40 38.18
N PRO A 861 1.70 -28.42 37.33
CA PRO A 861 1.19 -27.06 37.47
C PRO A 861 -0.34 -27.03 37.51
N GLU A 862 -0.91 -26.14 38.30
CA GLU A 862 -2.36 -26.01 38.52
C GLU A 862 -3.16 -25.83 37.19
N GLN A 863 -2.61 -25.08 36.27
CA GLN A 863 -3.18 -24.89 34.89
C GLN A 863 -3.27 -26.20 34.09
N ILE A 864 -2.31 -27.10 34.24
CA ILE A 864 -2.34 -28.41 33.57
C ILE A 864 -3.40 -29.32 34.21
N VAL A 865 -3.54 -29.29 35.54
CA VAL A 865 -4.57 -30.05 36.22
C VAL A 865 -5.96 -29.55 35.88
N ALA A 866 -6.16 -28.23 35.80
CA ALA A 866 -7.41 -27.60 35.39
C ALA A 866 -7.77 -27.99 33.93
N GLY A 867 -6.83 -27.91 33.01
CA GLY A 867 -7.03 -28.31 31.60
C GLY A 867 -7.37 -29.81 31.43
N GLU A 868 -6.81 -30.69 32.26
CA GLU A 868 -7.16 -32.12 32.21
C GLU A 868 -8.54 -32.39 32.80
N ARG A 869 -8.99 -31.63 33.82
CA ARG A 869 -10.35 -31.67 34.34
C ARG A 869 -11.40 -31.17 33.32
N GLU A 870 -11.09 -30.10 32.63
CA GLU A 870 -11.96 -29.58 31.57
C GLU A 870 -12.11 -30.57 30.40
N LYS A 871 -11.03 -31.23 30.01
CA LYS A 871 -11.07 -32.32 29.03
C LYS A 871 -11.91 -33.49 29.51
N LEU A 872 -11.81 -33.88 30.78
CA LEU A 872 -12.60 -34.95 31.35
C LEU A 872 -14.09 -34.61 31.30
N ALA A 873 -14.47 -33.43 31.77
CA ALA A 873 -15.87 -32.96 31.73
C ALA A 873 -16.41 -32.93 30.29
N GLY A 874 -15.62 -32.45 29.31
CA GLY A 874 -15.99 -32.45 27.89
C GLY A 874 -16.15 -33.85 27.29
N TYR A 875 -15.36 -34.85 27.72
CA TYR A 875 -15.56 -36.24 27.30
C TYR A 875 -16.76 -36.91 27.98
N GLU A 876 -17.08 -36.59 29.25
CA GLU A 876 -18.25 -37.07 29.97
C GLU A 876 -19.55 -36.53 29.33
N GLU A 877 -19.57 -35.25 28.94
CA GLU A 877 -20.69 -34.63 28.21
C GLU A 877 -20.92 -35.30 26.86
N LYS A 878 -19.83 -35.50 26.07
CA LYS A 878 -19.89 -36.21 24.81
C LYS A 878 -20.37 -37.65 24.97
N LYS A 879 -19.93 -38.35 26.02
CA LYS A 879 -20.36 -39.68 26.35
C LYS A 879 -21.87 -39.73 26.56
N LYS A 880 -22.42 -38.84 27.38
CA LYS A 880 -23.85 -38.69 27.64
C LYS A 880 -24.65 -38.46 26.36
N SER A 881 -24.16 -37.61 25.48
CA SER A 881 -24.76 -37.32 24.18
C SER A 881 -24.80 -38.57 23.27
N VAL A 882 -23.70 -39.33 23.20
CA VAL A 882 -23.60 -40.56 22.42
C VAL A 882 -24.52 -41.66 22.98
N GLU A 883 -24.59 -41.82 24.29
CA GLU A 883 -25.49 -42.77 24.94
C GLU A 883 -26.96 -42.46 24.71
N THR A 884 -27.34 -41.17 24.75
CA THR A 884 -28.68 -40.69 24.42
C THR A 884 -29.02 -41.05 22.97
N ARG A 885 -28.11 -40.77 22.05
CA ARG A 885 -28.31 -41.07 20.62
C ARG A 885 -28.41 -42.57 20.31
N ILE A 886 -27.67 -43.42 21.01
CA ILE A 886 -27.81 -44.91 20.89
C ILE A 886 -29.19 -45.34 21.39
N ARG A 887 -29.71 -44.72 22.46
CA ARG A 887 -31.03 -45.03 22.99
C ARG A 887 -32.13 -44.64 22.00
N ASP A 888 -32.03 -43.40 21.47
CA ASP A 888 -32.98 -42.88 20.49
C ASP A 888 -32.99 -43.75 19.20
N LEU A 889 -31.82 -44.29 18.80
CA LEU A 889 -31.72 -45.23 17.67
C LEU A 889 -32.34 -46.60 17.95
N ALA A 890 -32.38 -47.01 19.21
CA ALA A 890 -33.00 -48.28 19.60
C ALA A 890 -34.55 -48.20 19.63
N GLU A 891 -35.12 -47.01 19.64
CA GLU A 891 -36.54 -46.72 19.56
C GLU A 891 -37.05 -46.55 18.11
N LEU A 892 -36.12 -46.49 17.12
CA LEU A 892 -36.40 -46.42 15.67
C LEU A 892 -36.54 -47.81 15.07
#